data_7c556bf00d2c5634a1a61f5fd932a942
#
_entry.id   7c556bf00d2c5634a1a61f5fd932a942
#
_cell.length_a   1.000
_cell.length_b   1.000
_cell.length_c   1.000
_cell.angle_alpha   90.00
_cell.angle_beta   90.00
_cell.angle_gamma   90.00
#
_symmetry.space_group_name_H-M   'P 1'
#
loop_
_entity.id
_entity.type
_entity.pdbx_description
1 polymer ?
#
loop_
_entity_poly.entity_id
_entity_poly.type
_entity_poly.pdbx_seq_one_letter_code
_entity_poly.pdbx_strand_id
1 'polypeptide(L)'
;MKHIDDDDFGFDIASEPEAAMQINRELDLARRIVEETGANLFLTGKAGTGKTTFLKRLRDASRKRMVVLAPTGVAAINAGGMTLHSFFQLPFSPFVPGRGFLGEEKRFYRMSKEKRRLISSLDLIVIDEISMVRPDTLDGVDRLLRRMRGIDRPFGGIQLLLIGDLRQLAPVVRPDEWEMLRGFYSSPYFFESHSLREAGFLTVELKTIYRQQDPEFISLLNAVRDGNAGREVLCSLNRMCRPADQEEEIRTIRLTTHNRIADDTNARHLAILPGDAKVFEARIKGKFPESSYPADKYLTLKIGARVMFIKNDTGADRRYYNGLIGTVTGMTEDTVYVVPDDDEYDAIEATFSEWENTSYRVDEETKEIRQYTDGVFAQIPLRLAWAITIHKSQGLTFDKAVIDAGQSFAPGQLYVALSRCRSLAGMRLETPLSPNAVIIDRDVNSFIEQSRQSSPDEERLASLRDEYFRSLLAELFDFASLGIKLRDFIRVVKEYVAPIHPDLFEAYRNAEHTFFNKIETVGNKFITLYASSRIDSESATANQAFLDKISNGCQYFLQELAPVCTLLNETPMELDNSAYEQRLLSAADLLWYEMNMKKTILKGISHEEFSPASYMRFKAHAALADTEVSSAKIGKTRKSRKAKEAKENKERKEKKPKGYSQRVTLQMFRDGKDISEIATARSCLLYTSPSPRDR
;
A
#
# COMPACT_ATOMS: atom_id res chain seq x y z
N MET A 1 32.64 33.02 -22.57
CA MET A 1 33.07 32.36 -23.78
C MET A 1 34.05 31.26 -23.41
N LYS A 2 33.56 30.07 -23.22
CA LYS A 2 34.22 28.77 -23.33
C LYS A 2 33.13 27.71 -23.19
N HIS A 3 32.88 27.03 -24.31
CA HIS A 3 32.08 25.82 -24.38
C HIS A 3 32.69 24.79 -23.43
N ILE A 4 31.85 24.11 -22.68
CA ILE A 4 32.17 22.81 -22.07
C ILE A 4 31.16 21.86 -22.70
N ASP A 5 31.72 20.91 -23.44
CA ASP A 5 31.01 19.85 -24.16
C ASP A 5 30.35 18.91 -23.15
N ASP A 6 29.05 18.65 -23.37
CA ASP A 6 28.34 17.50 -22.87
C ASP A 6 28.80 16.26 -23.67
N ASP A 7 29.61 15.41 -23.06
CA ASP A 7 29.75 14.01 -23.44
C ASP A 7 30.67 13.33 -22.42
N ASP A 8 30.20 12.26 -21.84
CA ASP A 8 30.90 11.22 -21.10
C ASP A 8 30.53 11.06 -19.61
N PHE A 9 29.35 10.47 -19.36
CA PHE A 9 29.13 9.57 -18.24
C PHE A 9 28.46 8.29 -18.72
N GLY A 10 29.24 7.50 -19.46
CA GLY A 10 28.97 6.09 -19.67
C GLY A 10 29.16 5.33 -18.36
N PHE A 11 28.10 5.06 -17.62
CA PHE A 11 28.09 3.99 -16.64
C PHE A 11 27.94 2.67 -17.40
N ASP A 12 29.06 2.00 -17.61
CA ASP A 12 29.13 0.57 -17.94
C ASP A 12 28.49 -0.23 -16.79
N ILE A 13 27.18 -0.44 -16.87
CA ILE A 13 26.51 -1.50 -16.15
C ILE A 13 26.91 -2.79 -16.89
N ALA A 14 27.83 -3.56 -16.30
CA ALA A 14 28.18 -4.88 -16.75
C ALA A 14 26.90 -5.65 -17.08
N SER A 15 26.67 -5.87 -18.36
CA SER A 15 25.58 -6.59 -18.96
C SER A 15 25.58 -8.03 -18.44
N GLU A 16 24.59 -8.38 -17.60
CA GLU A 16 24.07 -9.75 -17.66
C GLU A 16 23.77 -10.06 -19.14
N PRO A 17 24.09 -11.27 -19.63
CA PRO A 17 23.81 -11.58 -21.01
C PRO A 17 22.30 -11.37 -21.25
N GLU A 18 21.96 -10.39 -22.06
CA GLU A 18 20.68 -10.25 -22.73
C GLU A 18 20.47 -11.49 -23.61
N ALA A 19 20.12 -12.62 -22.97
CA ALA A 19 19.38 -13.64 -23.65
C ALA A 19 18.15 -12.91 -24.16
N ALA A 20 18.02 -12.75 -25.49
CA ALA A 20 16.95 -12.11 -26.19
C ALA A 20 15.63 -12.58 -25.58
N MET A 21 15.09 -11.77 -24.67
CA MET A 21 13.86 -12.06 -23.97
C MET A 21 12.78 -11.91 -25.03
N GLN A 22 12.36 -13.04 -25.62
CA GLN A 22 11.16 -13.07 -26.42
C GLN A 22 10.14 -12.22 -25.67
N ILE A 23 9.65 -11.15 -26.33
CA ILE A 23 8.67 -10.25 -25.71
C ILE A 23 7.52 -11.14 -25.24
N ASN A 24 7.42 -11.35 -23.93
CA ASN A 24 6.35 -12.18 -23.38
C ASN A 24 5.05 -11.42 -23.62
N ARG A 25 4.26 -11.91 -24.58
CA ARG A 25 3.03 -11.26 -25.05
C ARG A 25 2.05 -10.99 -23.90
N GLU A 26 1.97 -11.90 -22.93
CA GLU A 26 1.08 -11.73 -21.78
C GLU A 26 1.57 -10.61 -20.85
N LEU A 27 2.88 -10.47 -20.65
CA LEU A 27 3.45 -9.39 -19.83
C LEU A 27 3.27 -8.02 -20.51
N ASP A 28 3.46 -7.95 -21.84
CA ASP A 28 3.20 -6.69 -22.57
C ASP A 28 1.72 -6.31 -22.54
N LEU A 29 0.83 -7.27 -22.75
CA LEU A 29 -0.62 -7.05 -22.65
C LEU A 29 -1.00 -6.53 -21.25
N ALA A 30 -0.49 -7.14 -20.19
CA ALA A 30 -0.73 -6.70 -18.82
C ALA A 30 -0.23 -5.26 -18.60
N ARG A 31 0.97 -4.93 -19.09
CA ARG A 31 1.53 -3.57 -19.03
C ARG A 31 0.63 -2.56 -19.73
N ARG A 32 0.21 -2.86 -20.96
CA ARG A 32 -0.67 -1.99 -21.77
C ARG A 32 -2.03 -1.77 -21.08
N ILE A 33 -2.64 -2.81 -20.51
CA ILE A 33 -3.89 -2.67 -19.76
C ILE A 33 -3.70 -1.72 -18.57
N VAL A 34 -2.62 -1.88 -17.81
CA VAL A 34 -2.34 -1.04 -16.63
C VAL A 34 -2.05 0.40 -17.03
N GLU A 35 -1.19 0.64 -18.03
CA GLU A 35 -0.73 1.99 -18.36
C GLU A 35 -1.70 2.77 -19.27
N GLU A 36 -2.38 2.08 -20.19
CA GLU A 36 -3.14 2.72 -21.25
C GLU A 36 -4.65 2.70 -21.02
N THR A 37 -5.11 2.01 -19.95
CA THR A 37 -6.54 1.92 -19.61
C THR A 37 -6.81 2.19 -18.13
N GLY A 38 -8.09 2.32 -17.77
CA GLY A 38 -8.56 2.38 -16.38
C GLY A 38 -9.11 1.05 -15.87
N ALA A 39 -9.00 -0.03 -16.64
CA ALA A 39 -9.55 -1.33 -16.28
C ALA A 39 -8.76 -2.01 -15.15
N ASN A 40 -9.45 -2.62 -14.21
CA ASN A 40 -8.83 -3.44 -13.17
C ASN A 40 -8.27 -4.72 -13.80
N LEU A 41 -7.12 -5.17 -13.31
CA LEU A 41 -6.44 -6.34 -13.82
C LEU A 41 -6.11 -7.34 -12.71
N PHE A 42 -6.45 -8.60 -12.91
CA PHE A 42 -5.91 -9.74 -12.19
C PHE A 42 -4.81 -10.39 -13.02
N LEU A 43 -3.56 -10.22 -12.61
CA LEU A 43 -2.39 -10.84 -13.21
C LEU A 43 -2.07 -12.12 -12.45
N THR A 44 -2.33 -13.26 -13.08
CA THR A 44 -2.09 -14.57 -12.46
C THR A 44 -1.07 -15.38 -13.25
N GLY A 45 -0.66 -16.49 -12.71
CA GLY A 45 0.29 -17.41 -13.34
C GLY A 45 0.97 -18.30 -12.31
N LYS A 46 1.57 -19.37 -12.79
CA LYS A 46 2.26 -20.38 -11.98
C LYS A 46 3.42 -19.77 -11.17
N ALA A 47 3.93 -20.52 -10.20
CA ALA A 47 5.17 -20.14 -9.53
C ALA A 47 6.31 -19.99 -10.56
N GLY A 48 7.12 -18.92 -10.45
CA GLY A 48 8.26 -18.69 -11.35
C GLY A 48 7.91 -18.13 -12.74
N THR A 49 6.71 -17.58 -12.96
CA THR A 49 6.33 -16.96 -14.26
C THR A 49 6.68 -15.47 -14.38
N GLY A 50 7.44 -14.90 -13.43
CA GLY A 50 7.94 -13.53 -13.56
C GLY A 50 7.03 -12.42 -13.00
N LYS A 51 5.97 -12.74 -12.23
CA LYS A 51 5.05 -11.76 -11.62
C LYS A 51 5.79 -10.66 -10.83
N THR A 52 6.70 -11.05 -9.96
CA THR A 52 7.49 -10.11 -9.14
C THR A 52 8.42 -9.22 -9.99
N THR A 53 9.00 -9.78 -11.05
CA THR A 53 9.83 -9.02 -12.01
C THR A 53 8.99 -8.00 -12.77
N PHE A 54 7.78 -8.39 -13.20
CA PHE A 54 6.83 -7.47 -13.80
C PHE A 54 6.48 -6.31 -12.86
N LEU A 55 6.18 -6.60 -11.61
CA LEU A 55 5.87 -5.56 -10.60
C LEU A 55 7.03 -4.58 -10.42
N LYS A 56 8.26 -5.07 -10.33
CA LYS A 56 9.46 -4.20 -10.20
C LYS A 56 9.60 -3.28 -11.41
N ARG A 57 9.53 -3.82 -12.64
CA ARG A 57 9.61 -3.02 -13.87
C ARG A 57 8.46 -2.01 -13.98
N LEU A 58 7.23 -2.42 -13.63
CA LEU A 58 6.08 -1.50 -13.63
C LEU A 58 6.30 -0.34 -12.67
N ARG A 59 6.79 -0.60 -11.46
CA ARG A 59 7.08 0.43 -10.46
C ARG A 59 8.10 1.46 -10.95
N ASP A 60 9.12 1.01 -11.67
CA ASP A 60 10.22 1.86 -12.13
C ASP A 60 9.83 2.67 -13.39
N ALA A 61 8.86 2.19 -14.17
CA ALA A 61 8.48 2.79 -15.46
C ALA A 61 7.11 3.47 -15.48
N SER A 62 6.22 3.17 -14.53
CA SER A 62 4.83 3.66 -14.55
C SER A 62 4.76 5.16 -14.30
N ARG A 63 3.90 5.83 -15.06
CA ARG A 63 3.53 7.24 -14.87
C ARG A 63 2.35 7.42 -13.91
N LYS A 64 1.67 6.35 -13.52
CA LYS A 64 0.55 6.39 -12.57
C LYS A 64 1.06 6.49 -11.14
N ARG A 65 0.41 7.32 -10.33
CA ARG A 65 0.69 7.40 -8.90
C ARG A 65 0.19 6.14 -8.23
N MET A 66 1.11 5.28 -7.88
CA MET A 66 0.81 3.94 -7.41
C MET A 66 1.32 3.68 -6.00
N VAL A 67 0.66 2.76 -5.33
CA VAL A 67 1.15 2.12 -4.10
C VAL A 67 1.15 0.61 -4.30
N VAL A 68 2.16 -0.04 -3.72
CA VAL A 68 2.26 -1.51 -3.72
C VAL A 68 1.92 -2.01 -2.33
N LEU A 69 0.95 -2.90 -2.25
CA LEU A 69 0.41 -3.45 -1.02
C LEU A 69 0.44 -4.99 -1.05
N ALA A 70 0.47 -5.60 0.13
CA ALA A 70 0.41 -7.06 0.26
C ALA A 70 -0.34 -7.46 1.54
N PRO A 71 -0.84 -8.70 1.66
CA PRO A 71 -1.56 -9.16 2.85
C PRO A 71 -0.67 -9.35 4.08
N THR A 72 0.60 -9.72 3.90
CA THR A 72 1.53 -10.03 4.99
C THR A 72 2.76 -9.12 4.98
N GLY A 73 3.44 -8.98 6.13
CA GLY A 73 4.65 -8.18 6.24
C GLY A 73 5.78 -8.70 5.35
N VAL A 74 5.96 -10.01 5.28
CA VAL A 74 7.01 -10.62 4.43
C VAL A 74 6.72 -10.38 2.95
N ALA A 75 5.48 -10.59 2.50
CA ALA A 75 5.09 -10.31 1.12
C ALA A 75 5.25 -8.82 0.77
N ALA A 76 4.90 -7.92 1.70
CA ALA A 76 5.05 -6.48 1.53
C ALA A 76 6.53 -6.07 1.35
N ILE A 77 7.43 -6.60 2.16
CA ILE A 77 8.87 -6.35 2.05
C ILE A 77 9.40 -6.87 0.70
N ASN A 78 9.01 -8.08 0.30
CA ASN A 78 9.44 -8.67 -0.97
C ASN A 78 8.93 -7.88 -2.19
N ALA A 79 7.73 -7.34 -2.11
CA ALA A 79 7.14 -6.49 -3.14
C ALA A 79 7.66 -5.05 -3.13
N GLY A 80 8.44 -4.67 -2.10
CA GLY A 80 8.90 -3.30 -1.87
C GLY A 80 7.75 -2.34 -1.55
N GLY A 81 6.78 -2.78 -0.75
CA GLY A 81 5.57 -2.05 -0.42
C GLY A 81 5.20 -2.11 1.06
N MET A 82 3.91 -1.99 1.36
CA MET A 82 3.34 -2.02 2.70
C MET A 82 2.24 -3.07 2.81
N THR A 83 1.85 -3.43 4.05
CA THR A 83 0.66 -4.26 4.22
C THR A 83 -0.62 -3.43 4.00
N LEU A 84 -1.67 -4.08 3.46
CA LEU A 84 -3.01 -3.49 3.31
C LEU A 84 -3.51 -2.86 4.62
N HIS A 85 -3.40 -3.60 5.72
CA HIS A 85 -3.84 -3.15 7.04
C HIS A 85 -3.08 -1.89 7.50
N SER A 86 -1.77 -1.85 7.32
CA SER A 86 -0.96 -0.69 7.69
C SER A 86 -1.26 0.53 6.82
N PHE A 87 -1.35 0.33 5.49
CA PHE A 87 -1.58 1.44 4.57
C PHE A 87 -2.94 2.10 4.79
N PHE A 88 -4.01 1.30 4.87
CA PHE A 88 -5.36 1.80 5.05
C PHE A 88 -5.77 1.96 6.52
N GLN A 89 -4.88 1.61 7.46
CA GLN A 89 -5.16 1.60 8.92
C GLN A 89 -6.40 0.75 9.24
N LEU A 90 -6.53 -0.41 8.56
CA LEU A 90 -7.67 -1.31 8.75
C LEU A 90 -7.60 -1.98 10.12
N PRO A 91 -8.73 -2.14 10.81
CA PRO A 91 -8.82 -3.03 11.96
C PRO A 91 -8.54 -4.48 11.55
N PHE A 92 -8.12 -5.30 12.52
CA PHE A 92 -7.98 -6.74 12.28
C PHE A 92 -9.30 -7.50 12.38
N SER A 93 -10.38 -6.83 12.83
CA SER A 93 -11.73 -7.40 12.86
C SER A 93 -12.32 -7.51 11.45
N PRO A 94 -13.21 -8.51 11.20
CA PRO A 94 -13.88 -8.64 9.92
C PRO A 94 -14.71 -7.39 9.54
N PHE A 95 -14.76 -7.10 8.25
CA PHE A 95 -15.67 -6.12 7.70
C PHE A 95 -16.99 -6.80 7.33
N VAL A 96 -18.09 -6.37 7.95
CA VAL A 96 -19.42 -6.92 7.68
C VAL A 96 -20.20 -5.92 6.81
N PRO A 97 -20.67 -6.34 5.61
CA PRO A 97 -21.49 -5.49 4.75
C PRO A 97 -22.70 -4.89 5.50
N GLY A 98 -22.94 -3.60 5.32
CA GLY A 98 -23.98 -2.87 6.02
C GLY A 98 -23.66 -2.45 7.47
N ARG A 99 -22.75 -3.13 8.16
CA ARG A 99 -22.34 -2.81 9.55
C ARG A 99 -20.95 -2.16 9.65
N GLY A 100 -20.03 -2.48 8.74
CA GLY A 100 -18.65 -2.00 8.79
C GLY A 100 -17.74 -2.91 9.60
N PHE A 101 -16.59 -2.37 10.05
CA PHE A 101 -15.67 -3.11 10.92
C PHE A 101 -16.23 -3.24 12.34
N LEU A 102 -16.24 -4.44 12.87
CA LEU A 102 -16.80 -4.72 14.18
C LEU A 102 -15.91 -4.13 15.30
N GLY A 103 -16.50 -3.36 16.19
CA GLY A 103 -15.88 -2.90 17.45
C GLY A 103 -15.00 -1.65 17.38
N GLU A 104 -14.69 -1.09 16.20
CA GLU A 104 -13.71 0.01 16.09
C GLU A 104 -14.13 1.21 15.22
N GLU A 105 -15.42 1.49 15.04
CA GLU A 105 -15.91 2.55 14.15
C GLU A 105 -15.29 3.95 14.38
N LYS A 106 -14.95 4.30 15.61
CA LYS A 106 -14.42 5.63 15.95
C LYS A 106 -12.93 5.81 15.63
N ARG A 107 -12.14 4.75 15.60
CA ARG A 107 -10.68 4.79 15.34
C ARG A 107 -10.37 4.94 13.85
N PHE A 108 -11.17 4.31 13.02
CA PHE A 108 -11.07 4.26 11.56
C PHE A 108 -11.17 5.65 10.89
N TYR A 109 -11.71 6.65 11.58
CA TYR A 109 -11.99 7.97 11.03
C TYR A 109 -10.91 9.04 11.32
N ARG A 110 -9.79 8.68 11.95
CA ARG A 110 -8.75 9.62 12.40
C ARG A 110 -7.49 9.66 11.52
N MET A 111 -7.62 9.36 10.22
CA MET A 111 -6.48 9.55 9.31
C MET A 111 -6.07 11.02 9.25
N SER A 112 -4.74 11.26 9.21
CA SER A 112 -4.19 12.60 9.04
C SER A 112 -4.62 13.22 7.70
N LYS A 113 -4.61 14.55 7.61
CA LYS A 113 -4.93 15.27 6.37
C LYS A 113 -4.01 14.84 5.22
N GLU A 114 -2.73 14.68 5.51
CA GLU A 114 -1.70 14.24 4.56
C GLU A 114 -2.01 12.84 4.00
N LYS A 115 -2.37 11.89 4.89
CA LYS A 115 -2.73 10.53 4.47
C LYS A 115 -3.98 10.49 3.60
N ARG A 116 -4.99 11.31 3.91
CA ARG A 116 -6.19 11.45 3.07
C ARG A 116 -5.86 12.00 1.70
N ARG A 117 -5.02 13.05 1.62
CA ARG A 117 -4.55 13.63 0.36
C ARG A 117 -3.80 12.60 -0.47
N LEU A 118 -2.87 11.85 0.16
CA LEU A 118 -2.16 10.75 -0.48
C LEU A 118 -3.14 9.75 -1.12
N ILE A 119 -4.09 9.21 -0.34
CA ILE A 119 -5.06 8.23 -0.83
C ILE A 119 -5.93 8.82 -1.95
N SER A 120 -6.38 10.07 -1.81
CA SER A 120 -7.19 10.74 -2.84
C SER A 120 -6.42 11.00 -4.14
N SER A 121 -5.10 11.08 -4.07
CA SER A 121 -4.25 11.33 -5.23
C SER A 121 -3.85 10.07 -6.00
N LEU A 122 -4.15 8.85 -5.51
CA LEU A 122 -3.78 7.60 -6.15
C LEU A 122 -4.53 7.37 -7.46
N ASP A 123 -3.80 6.84 -8.45
CA ASP A 123 -4.33 6.40 -9.73
C ASP A 123 -4.38 4.87 -9.83
N LEU A 124 -3.45 4.18 -9.14
CA LEU A 124 -3.29 2.74 -9.18
C LEU A 124 -2.99 2.18 -7.78
N ILE A 125 -3.68 1.12 -7.40
CA ILE A 125 -3.36 0.31 -6.23
C ILE A 125 -2.94 -1.07 -6.73
N VAL A 126 -1.72 -1.47 -6.41
CA VAL A 126 -1.23 -2.83 -6.67
C VAL A 126 -1.35 -3.65 -5.40
N ILE A 127 -1.94 -4.83 -5.50
CA ILE A 127 -2.03 -5.79 -4.39
C ILE A 127 -1.34 -7.07 -4.83
N ASP A 128 -0.14 -7.30 -4.29
CA ASP A 128 0.60 -8.54 -4.50
C ASP A 128 0.11 -9.64 -3.55
N GLU A 129 0.27 -10.91 -3.93
CA GLU A 129 -0.23 -12.08 -3.20
C GLU A 129 -1.74 -11.98 -2.88
N ILE A 130 -2.53 -11.53 -3.86
CA ILE A 130 -3.99 -11.33 -3.72
C ILE A 130 -4.74 -12.60 -3.31
N SER A 131 -4.20 -13.78 -3.61
CA SER A 131 -4.78 -15.07 -3.22
C SER A 131 -5.00 -15.21 -1.72
N MET A 132 -4.23 -14.48 -0.91
CA MET A 132 -4.32 -14.49 0.56
C MET A 132 -5.22 -13.37 1.12
N VAL A 133 -5.84 -12.55 0.28
CA VAL A 133 -6.70 -11.44 0.70
C VAL A 133 -8.15 -11.87 0.74
N ARG A 134 -8.82 -11.60 1.85
CA ARG A 134 -10.24 -11.91 2.05
C ARG A 134 -11.13 -10.90 1.32
N PRO A 135 -12.34 -11.32 0.89
CA PRO A 135 -13.29 -10.44 0.20
C PRO A 135 -13.77 -9.28 1.07
N ASP A 136 -14.03 -9.52 2.34
CA ASP A 136 -14.43 -8.50 3.32
C ASP A 136 -13.37 -7.42 3.52
N THR A 137 -12.08 -7.78 3.44
CA THR A 137 -10.99 -6.82 3.48
C THR A 137 -11.02 -5.87 2.28
N LEU A 138 -11.27 -6.38 1.07
CA LEU A 138 -11.42 -5.55 -0.13
C LEU A 138 -12.64 -4.62 -0.06
N ASP A 139 -13.79 -5.13 0.41
CA ASP A 139 -14.99 -4.31 0.58
C ASP A 139 -14.79 -3.23 1.65
N GLY A 140 -14.00 -3.53 2.69
CA GLY A 140 -13.58 -2.54 3.67
C GLY A 140 -12.68 -1.45 3.07
N VAL A 141 -11.76 -1.82 2.19
CA VAL A 141 -10.92 -0.88 1.42
C VAL A 141 -11.77 -0.02 0.49
N ASP A 142 -12.71 -0.63 -0.23
CA ASP A 142 -13.63 0.09 -1.10
C ASP A 142 -14.42 1.16 -0.35
N ARG A 143 -15.08 0.79 0.75
CA ARG A 143 -15.85 1.73 1.57
C ARG A 143 -14.99 2.91 2.02
N LEU A 144 -13.74 2.65 2.40
CA LEU A 144 -12.80 3.70 2.78
C LEU A 144 -12.45 4.61 1.60
N LEU A 145 -12.16 4.05 0.43
CA LEU A 145 -11.77 4.79 -0.77
C LEU A 145 -12.92 5.66 -1.31
N ARG A 146 -14.14 5.10 -1.43
CA ARG A 146 -15.34 5.88 -1.81
C ARG A 146 -15.54 7.08 -0.88
N ARG A 147 -15.42 6.86 0.43
CA ARG A 147 -15.57 7.95 1.42
C ARG A 147 -14.45 8.98 1.34
N MET A 148 -13.19 8.56 1.19
CA MET A 148 -12.05 9.48 1.16
C MET A 148 -12.05 10.37 -0.08
N ARG A 149 -12.42 9.81 -1.21
CA ARG A 149 -12.48 10.51 -2.49
C ARG A 149 -13.80 11.25 -2.71
N GLY A 150 -14.86 10.90 -1.97
CA GLY A 150 -16.22 11.41 -2.21
C GLY A 150 -16.82 10.97 -3.55
N ILE A 151 -16.34 9.84 -4.09
CA ILE A 151 -16.76 9.27 -5.38
C ILE A 151 -17.43 7.93 -5.12
N ASP A 152 -18.71 7.81 -5.47
CA ASP A 152 -19.49 6.59 -5.29
C ASP A 152 -19.34 5.61 -6.47
N ARG A 153 -18.10 5.38 -6.86
CA ARG A 153 -17.71 4.30 -7.79
C ARG A 153 -16.84 3.30 -7.04
N PRO A 154 -16.85 2.02 -7.42
CA PRO A 154 -16.00 1.03 -6.78
C PRO A 154 -14.55 1.52 -6.63
N PHE A 155 -14.00 1.29 -5.44
CA PHE A 155 -12.67 1.73 -5.03
C PHE A 155 -12.41 3.22 -5.23
N GLY A 156 -13.49 4.04 -5.17
CA GLY A 156 -13.40 5.48 -5.43
C GLY A 156 -12.90 5.80 -6.84
N GLY A 157 -13.05 4.89 -7.80
CA GLY A 157 -12.59 5.02 -9.18
C GLY A 157 -11.08 4.87 -9.36
N ILE A 158 -10.35 4.28 -8.40
CA ILE A 158 -8.93 3.94 -8.54
C ILE A 158 -8.82 2.58 -9.26
N GLN A 159 -7.88 2.49 -10.19
CA GLN A 159 -7.55 1.24 -10.86
C GLN A 159 -6.87 0.26 -9.91
N LEU A 160 -7.22 -1.03 -9.98
CA LEU A 160 -6.58 -2.10 -9.24
C LEU A 160 -5.74 -2.99 -10.15
N LEU A 161 -4.52 -3.30 -9.71
CA LEU A 161 -3.70 -4.39 -10.23
C LEU A 161 -3.57 -5.45 -9.13
N LEU A 162 -4.21 -6.60 -9.33
CA LEU A 162 -4.23 -7.72 -8.41
C LEU A 162 -3.25 -8.78 -8.93
N ILE A 163 -2.22 -9.11 -8.16
CA ILE A 163 -1.19 -10.07 -8.56
C ILE A 163 -1.23 -11.28 -7.64
N GLY A 164 -1.26 -12.50 -8.19
CA GLY A 164 -1.24 -13.71 -7.36
C GLY A 164 -1.47 -15.00 -8.14
N ASP A 165 -1.46 -16.11 -7.43
CA ASP A 165 -1.80 -17.44 -7.93
C ASP A 165 -2.81 -18.09 -6.97
N LEU A 166 -4.07 -18.21 -7.39
CA LEU A 166 -5.16 -18.77 -6.59
C LEU A 166 -4.95 -20.25 -6.21
N ARG A 167 -4.06 -20.94 -6.90
CA ARG A 167 -3.70 -22.31 -6.56
C ARG A 167 -2.54 -22.42 -5.57
N GLN A 168 -2.05 -21.27 -5.08
CA GLN A 168 -1.14 -21.20 -3.96
C GLN A 168 -1.92 -21.08 -2.64
N LEU A 169 -1.41 -20.33 -1.68
CA LEU A 169 -2.01 -20.25 -0.34
C LEU A 169 -3.34 -19.48 -0.36
N ALA A 170 -4.34 -20.07 0.26
CA ALA A 170 -5.65 -19.48 0.49
C ALA A 170 -5.61 -18.42 1.62
N PRO A 171 -6.62 -17.54 1.70
CA PRO A 171 -6.78 -16.63 2.83
C PRO A 171 -6.96 -17.41 4.14
N VAL A 172 -6.34 -16.91 5.21
CA VAL A 172 -6.54 -17.46 6.55
C VAL A 172 -7.77 -16.83 7.18
N VAL A 173 -8.79 -17.63 7.48
CA VAL A 173 -10.02 -17.20 8.13
C VAL A 173 -10.25 -18.06 9.36
N ARG A 174 -10.53 -17.45 10.51
CA ARG A 174 -10.87 -18.17 11.73
C ARG A 174 -12.31 -18.71 11.63
N PRO A 175 -12.61 -19.84 12.26
CA PRO A 175 -13.96 -20.41 12.21
C PRO A 175 -15.06 -19.45 12.68
N ASP A 176 -14.81 -18.72 13.76
CA ASP A 176 -15.71 -17.71 14.31
C ASP A 176 -15.92 -16.52 13.38
N GLU A 177 -14.85 -16.07 12.69
CA GLU A 177 -14.95 -15.02 11.68
C GLU A 177 -15.73 -15.49 10.45
N TRP A 178 -15.50 -16.74 10.01
CA TRP A 178 -16.22 -17.30 8.86
C TRP A 178 -17.72 -17.45 9.12
N GLU A 179 -18.10 -17.86 10.34
CA GLU A 179 -19.52 -17.90 10.74
C GLU A 179 -20.24 -16.55 10.52
N MET A 180 -19.55 -15.44 10.75
CA MET A 180 -20.08 -14.08 10.53
C MET A 180 -20.11 -13.69 9.06
N LEU A 181 -19.13 -14.16 8.27
CA LEU A 181 -18.92 -13.74 6.89
C LEU A 181 -19.67 -14.60 5.87
N ARG A 182 -19.90 -15.88 6.14
CA ARG A 182 -20.54 -16.83 5.21
C ARG A 182 -21.97 -16.47 4.77
N GLY A 183 -22.64 -15.60 5.53
CA GLY A 183 -23.93 -15.04 5.13
C GLY A 183 -23.86 -13.98 4.04
N PHE A 184 -22.67 -13.48 3.74
CA PHE A 184 -22.42 -12.41 2.77
C PHE A 184 -21.53 -12.86 1.61
N TYR A 185 -20.62 -13.81 1.84
CA TYR A 185 -19.65 -14.31 0.87
C TYR A 185 -19.75 -15.83 0.76
N SER A 186 -19.74 -16.36 -0.46
CA SER A 186 -19.81 -17.80 -0.71
C SER A 186 -18.49 -18.50 -0.46
N SER A 187 -17.36 -17.79 -0.61
CA SER A 187 -16.02 -18.31 -0.33
C SER A 187 -15.10 -17.21 0.26
N PRO A 188 -13.99 -17.59 0.89
CA PRO A 188 -13.07 -16.64 1.52
C PRO A 188 -12.17 -15.90 0.54
N TYR A 189 -12.28 -16.13 -0.75
CA TYR A 189 -11.39 -15.57 -1.75
C TYR A 189 -11.78 -14.17 -2.21
N PHE A 190 -10.79 -13.38 -2.61
CA PHE A 190 -10.93 -11.98 -3.00
C PHE A 190 -11.99 -11.74 -4.11
N PHE A 191 -12.17 -12.68 -5.03
CA PHE A 191 -13.12 -12.57 -6.14
C PHE A 191 -14.59 -12.59 -5.70
N GLU A 192 -14.86 -12.92 -4.43
CA GLU A 192 -16.18 -12.81 -3.81
C GLU A 192 -16.50 -11.40 -3.30
N SER A 193 -15.54 -10.46 -3.29
CA SER A 193 -15.78 -9.07 -2.92
C SER A 193 -16.87 -8.46 -3.78
N HIS A 194 -17.89 -7.89 -3.11
CA HIS A 194 -19.01 -7.24 -3.79
C HIS A 194 -18.55 -6.05 -4.62
N SER A 195 -17.68 -5.25 -4.05
CA SER A 195 -17.12 -4.06 -4.72
C SER A 195 -16.25 -4.43 -5.92
N LEU A 196 -15.50 -5.52 -5.84
CA LEU A 196 -14.68 -5.99 -6.95
C LEU A 196 -15.54 -6.57 -8.08
N ARG A 197 -16.63 -7.27 -7.75
CA ARG A 197 -17.61 -7.74 -8.73
C ARG A 197 -18.34 -6.59 -9.41
N GLU A 198 -18.72 -5.55 -8.66
CA GLU A 198 -19.31 -4.32 -9.21
C GLU A 198 -18.33 -3.61 -10.15
N ALA A 199 -17.05 -3.50 -9.75
CA ALA A 199 -16.00 -2.86 -10.55
C ALA A 199 -15.70 -3.60 -11.84
N GLY A 200 -15.80 -4.92 -11.84
CA GLY A 200 -15.27 -5.78 -12.88
C GLY A 200 -13.74 -5.75 -12.96
N PHE A 201 -13.15 -6.78 -13.53
CA PHE A 201 -11.71 -6.85 -13.80
C PHE A 201 -11.42 -7.83 -14.95
N LEU A 202 -10.29 -7.63 -15.59
CA LEU A 202 -9.74 -8.51 -16.62
C LEU A 202 -8.78 -9.50 -15.97
N THR A 203 -8.59 -10.64 -16.60
CA THR A 203 -7.60 -11.62 -16.16
C THR A 203 -6.58 -11.90 -17.26
N VAL A 204 -5.30 -11.81 -16.92
CA VAL A 204 -4.18 -12.22 -17.76
C VAL A 204 -3.39 -13.31 -17.03
N GLU A 205 -3.31 -14.51 -17.65
CA GLU A 205 -2.55 -15.64 -17.11
C GLU A 205 -1.18 -15.75 -17.79
N LEU A 206 -0.09 -15.59 -17.02
CA LEU A 206 1.27 -15.80 -17.49
C LEU A 206 1.55 -17.30 -17.65
N LYS A 207 1.96 -17.71 -18.85
CA LYS A 207 2.15 -19.12 -19.20
C LYS A 207 3.59 -19.59 -19.09
N THR A 208 4.56 -18.73 -19.39
CA THR A 208 5.98 -19.07 -19.42
C THR A 208 6.56 -19.19 -18.03
N ILE A 209 7.17 -20.32 -17.69
CA ILE A 209 7.83 -20.60 -16.42
C ILE A 209 9.34 -20.39 -16.62
N TYR A 210 9.96 -19.60 -15.74
CA TYR A 210 11.40 -19.28 -15.78
C TYR A 210 12.20 -19.96 -14.66
N ARG A 211 11.53 -20.42 -13.58
CA ARG A 211 12.19 -20.95 -12.37
C ARG A 211 12.67 -22.37 -12.51
N GLN A 212 11.83 -23.26 -13.05
CA GLN A 212 12.12 -24.67 -13.25
C GLN A 212 12.45 -24.94 -14.72
N GLN A 213 13.44 -25.79 -14.96
CA GLN A 213 13.87 -26.15 -16.31
C GLN A 213 13.64 -27.65 -16.62
N ASP A 214 13.34 -28.48 -15.61
CA ASP A 214 13.07 -29.90 -15.76
C ASP A 214 11.63 -30.13 -16.24
N PRO A 215 11.40 -30.61 -17.46
CA PRO A 215 10.05 -30.82 -18.02
C PRO A 215 9.22 -31.85 -17.25
N GLU A 216 9.87 -32.92 -16.73
CA GLU A 216 9.18 -33.92 -15.93
C GLU A 216 8.68 -33.33 -14.61
N PHE A 217 9.53 -32.60 -13.92
CA PHE A 217 9.17 -31.94 -12.68
C PHE A 217 8.07 -30.90 -12.90
N ILE A 218 8.15 -30.10 -13.95
CA ILE A 218 7.11 -29.12 -14.32
C ILE A 218 5.79 -29.83 -14.58
N SER A 219 5.79 -30.98 -15.23
CA SER A 219 4.57 -31.76 -15.48
C SER A 219 3.94 -32.27 -14.19
N LEU A 220 4.75 -32.83 -13.26
CA LEU A 220 4.28 -33.28 -11.95
C LEU A 220 3.71 -32.12 -11.11
N LEU A 221 4.42 -30.97 -11.07
CA LEU A 221 3.91 -29.77 -10.40
C LEU A 221 2.59 -29.27 -10.95
N ASN A 222 2.44 -29.28 -12.28
CA ASN A 222 1.19 -28.89 -12.92
C ASN A 222 0.06 -29.86 -12.57
N ALA A 223 0.30 -31.17 -12.56
CA ALA A 223 -0.70 -32.16 -12.19
C ALA A 223 -1.19 -31.97 -10.74
N VAL A 224 -0.26 -31.69 -9.80
CA VAL A 224 -0.62 -31.39 -8.42
C VAL A 224 -1.40 -30.07 -8.32
N ARG A 225 -0.91 -29.03 -9.00
CA ARG A 225 -1.54 -27.70 -9.01
C ARG A 225 -2.97 -27.74 -9.56
N ASP A 226 -3.17 -28.49 -10.65
CA ASP A 226 -4.46 -28.58 -11.34
C ASP A 226 -5.39 -29.62 -10.72
N GLY A 227 -4.92 -30.34 -9.69
CA GLY A 227 -5.69 -31.36 -8.99
C GLY A 227 -5.84 -32.66 -9.76
N ASN A 228 -5.05 -32.84 -10.79
CA ASN A 228 -5.03 -34.02 -11.66
C ASN A 228 -3.92 -35.01 -11.24
N ALA A 229 -3.49 -34.96 -9.96
CA ALA A 229 -2.47 -35.86 -9.43
C ALA A 229 -3.03 -37.27 -9.21
N GLY A 230 -3.23 -37.99 -10.30
CA GLY A 230 -3.62 -39.38 -10.29
C GLY A 230 -2.56 -40.30 -9.67
N ARG A 231 -2.87 -41.59 -9.61
CA ARG A 231 -1.99 -42.60 -8.97
C ARG A 231 -0.56 -42.59 -9.53
N GLU A 232 -0.39 -42.40 -10.83
CA GLU A 232 0.93 -42.37 -11.49
C GLU A 232 1.76 -41.18 -11.02
N VAL A 233 1.17 -39.98 -10.98
CA VAL A 233 1.83 -38.75 -10.50
C VAL A 233 2.26 -38.91 -9.05
N LEU A 234 1.37 -39.40 -8.18
CA LEU A 234 1.69 -39.64 -6.78
C LEU A 234 2.75 -40.72 -6.62
N CYS A 235 2.76 -41.80 -7.42
CA CYS A 235 3.81 -42.79 -7.41
C CYS A 235 5.16 -42.20 -7.82
N SER A 236 5.21 -41.34 -8.84
CA SER A 236 6.45 -40.67 -9.27
C SER A 236 6.99 -39.75 -8.18
N LEU A 237 6.13 -38.93 -7.54
CA LEU A 237 6.52 -38.08 -6.42
C LEU A 237 6.95 -38.92 -5.20
N ASN A 238 6.25 -40.01 -4.89
CA ASN A 238 6.54 -40.88 -3.75
C ASN A 238 7.85 -41.68 -3.90
N ARG A 239 8.41 -41.79 -5.10
CA ARG A 239 9.78 -42.28 -5.27
C ARG A 239 10.83 -41.41 -4.56
N MET A 240 10.50 -40.14 -4.34
CA MET A 240 11.34 -39.20 -3.57
C MET A 240 11.23 -39.41 -2.05
N CYS A 241 10.31 -40.28 -1.58
CA CYS A 241 10.21 -40.67 -0.19
C CYS A 241 11.23 -41.77 0.08
N ARG A 242 12.40 -41.37 0.49
CA ARG A 242 13.53 -42.27 0.81
C ARG A 242 14.09 -41.96 2.20
N PRO A 243 14.66 -42.97 2.89
CA PRO A 243 15.37 -42.71 4.14
C PRO A 243 16.47 -41.69 3.93
N ALA A 244 16.63 -40.76 4.87
CA ALA A 244 17.77 -39.88 4.92
C ALA A 244 18.96 -40.61 5.60
N ASP A 245 20.16 -40.32 5.21
CA ASP A 245 21.29 -40.47 6.09
C ASP A 245 21.33 -39.33 7.13
N GLN A 246 22.10 -39.52 8.21
CA GLN A 246 22.17 -38.52 9.28
C GLN A 246 22.73 -37.18 8.81
N GLU A 247 23.61 -37.18 7.83
CA GLU A 247 24.24 -35.98 7.27
C GLU A 247 23.24 -35.21 6.41
N GLU A 248 22.47 -35.89 5.57
CA GLU A 248 21.39 -35.27 4.76
C GLU A 248 20.28 -34.68 5.65
N GLU A 249 19.94 -35.37 6.75
CA GLU A 249 18.89 -34.88 7.67
C GLU A 249 19.27 -33.57 8.38
N ILE A 250 20.57 -33.42 8.71
CA ILE A 250 21.08 -32.22 9.38
C ILE A 250 21.30 -31.07 8.37
N ARG A 251 21.74 -31.39 7.14
CA ARG A 251 22.13 -30.36 6.14
C ARG A 251 20.98 -29.86 5.28
N THR A 252 19.85 -30.58 5.14
CA THR A 252 18.77 -30.21 4.24
C THR A 252 17.64 -29.54 4.99
N ILE A 253 17.17 -28.38 4.48
CA ILE A 253 16.05 -27.65 5.08
C ILE A 253 14.74 -28.46 5.00
N ARG A 254 13.99 -28.49 6.09
CA ARG A 254 12.66 -29.12 6.16
C ARG A 254 11.55 -28.08 6.02
N LEU A 255 10.64 -28.30 5.08
CA LEU A 255 9.42 -27.50 4.88
C LEU A 255 8.25 -28.18 5.57
N THR A 256 7.66 -27.54 6.57
CA THR A 256 6.58 -28.11 7.38
C THR A 256 5.28 -27.32 7.24
N THR A 257 4.16 -27.95 7.60
CA THR A 257 2.84 -27.30 7.56
C THR A 257 2.57 -26.37 8.75
N HIS A 258 3.20 -26.58 9.91
CA HIS A 258 2.91 -25.88 11.16
C HIS A 258 4.16 -25.19 11.76
N ASN A 259 3.98 -23.96 12.29
CA ASN A 259 5.06 -23.23 12.96
C ASN A 259 5.67 -24.03 14.12
N ARG A 260 4.83 -24.67 14.95
CA ARG A 260 5.28 -25.44 16.10
C ARG A 260 6.28 -26.53 15.70
N ILE A 261 6.03 -27.25 14.59
CA ILE A 261 6.94 -28.31 14.11
C ILE A 261 8.30 -27.70 13.70
N ALA A 262 8.28 -26.55 13.00
CA ALA A 262 9.50 -25.87 12.61
C ALA A 262 10.29 -25.37 13.84
N ASP A 263 9.61 -24.71 14.77
CA ASP A 263 10.22 -24.13 15.97
C ASP A 263 10.79 -25.23 16.89
N ASP A 264 10.04 -26.32 17.14
CA ASP A 264 10.48 -27.47 17.93
C ASP A 264 11.68 -28.18 17.27
N THR A 265 11.69 -28.29 15.94
CA THR A 265 12.81 -28.87 15.19
C THR A 265 14.06 -28.01 15.31
N ASN A 266 13.94 -26.72 15.07
CA ASN A 266 15.06 -25.77 15.18
C ASN A 266 15.63 -25.71 16.61
N ALA A 267 14.76 -25.63 17.61
CA ALA A 267 15.17 -25.62 19.03
C ALA A 267 15.91 -26.90 19.44
N ARG A 268 15.42 -28.06 18.99
CA ARG A 268 16.02 -29.36 19.29
C ARG A 268 17.42 -29.48 18.67
N HIS A 269 17.57 -29.14 17.39
CA HIS A 269 18.87 -29.19 16.74
C HIS A 269 19.87 -28.17 17.34
N LEU A 270 19.40 -26.96 17.68
CA LEU A 270 20.24 -25.95 18.34
C LEU A 270 20.69 -26.41 19.74
N ALA A 271 19.84 -27.11 20.49
CA ALA A 271 20.16 -27.61 21.84
C ALA A 271 21.23 -28.68 21.82
N ILE A 272 21.23 -29.57 20.81
CA ILE A 272 22.20 -30.70 20.66
C ILE A 272 23.58 -30.17 20.29
N LEU A 273 23.71 -29.02 19.64
CA LEU A 273 25.00 -28.47 19.26
C LEU A 273 25.88 -28.16 20.50
N PRO A 274 27.18 -28.53 20.48
CA PRO A 274 28.09 -28.18 21.54
C PRO A 274 28.37 -26.68 21.60
N GLY A 275 28.89 -26.22 22.75
CA GLY A 275 29.29 -24.83 22.96
C GLY A 275 28.17 -23.91 23.42
N ASP A 276 28.55 -22.67 23.74
CA ASP A 276 27.69 -21.66 24.28
C ASP A 276 26.83 -20.99 23.19
N ALA A 277 25.57 -20.72 23.52
CA ALA A 277 24.70 -20.00 22.65
C ALA A 277 25.00 -18.49 22.73
N LYS A 278 25.04 -17.83 21.57
CA LYS A 278 25.12 -16.36 21.48
C LYS A 278 23.81 -15.78 21.00
N VAL A 279 23.38 -14.72 21.65
CA VAL A 279 22.13 -14.00 21.31
C VAL A 279 22.48 -12.67 20.68
N PHE A 280 21.97 -12.44 19.48
CA PHE A 280 22.05 -11.14 18.80
C PHE A 280 20.70 -10.43 18.96
N GLU A 281 20.70 -9.27 19.62
CA GLU A 281 19.52 -8.47 19.79
C GLU A 281 19.36 -7.47 18.64
N ALA A 282 18.15 -7.41 18.05
CA ALA A 282 17.85 -6.48 16.97
C ALA A 282 17.92 -5.02 17.46
N ARG A 283 18.48 -4.14 16.64
CA ARG A 283 18.56 -2.69 16.87
C ARG A 283 17.39 -2.02 16.15
N ILE A 284 16.46 -1.45 16.91
CA ILE A 284 15.24 -0.85 16.36
C ILE A 284 15.29 0.65 16.53
N LYS A 285 15.14 1.39 15.41
CA LYS A 285 15.06 2.86 15.41
C LYS A 285 13.72 3.30 14.80
N GLY A 286 13.10 4.32 15.36
CA GLY A 286 11.83 4.85 14.87
C GLY A 286 10.64 3.92 15.11
N LYS A 287 9.68 3.91 14.17
CA LYS A 287 8.44 3.11 14.27
C LYS A 287 8.55 1.83 13.44
N PHE A 288 8.73 0.70 14.08
CA PHE A 288 8.70 -0.61 13.44
C PHE A 288 7.81 -1.56 14.25
N PRO A 289 6.60 -1.93 13.77
CA PRO A 289 5.69 -2.80 14.50
C PRO A 289 6.26 -4.22 14.67
N GLU A 290 6.09 -4.83 15.85
CA GLU A 290 6.57 -6.19 16.12
C GLU A 290 5.98 -7.23 15.16
N SER A 291 4.72 -7.07 14.78
CA SER A 291 4.05 -7.94 13.81
C SER A 291 4.68 -7.93 12.41
N SER A 292 5.55 -6.96 12.14
CA SER A 292 6.23 -6.76 10.85
C SER A 292 7.72 -7.08 10.91
N TYR A 293 8.22 -7.62 12.03
CA TYR A 293 9.65 -7.96 12.13
C TYR A 293 10.05 -8.99 11.08
N PRO A 294 11.06 -8.68 10.26
CA PRO A 294 11.53 -9.59 9.20
C PRO A 294 12.37 -10.74 9.74
N ALA A 295 12.97 -10.54 10.91
CA ALA A 295 13.81 -11.49 11.62
C ALA A 295 13.43 -11.57 13.09
N ASP A 296 13.98 -12.55 13.80
CA ASP A 296 13.78 -12.70 15.23
C ASP A 296 14.45 -11.53 15.98
N LYS A 297 13.73 -10.92 16.93
CA LYS A 297 14.29 -9.84 17.76
C LYS A 297 15.51 -10.32 18.54
N TYR A 298 15.46 -11.53 19.03
CA TYR A 298 16.54 -12.20 19.74
C TYR A 298 16.97 -13.43 18.94
N LEU A 299 17.95 -13.27 18.06
CA LEU A 299 18.49 -14.37 17.25
C LEU A 299 19.52 -15.14 18.07
N THR A 300 19.18 -16.37 18.44
CA THR A 300 20.07 -17.25 19.20
C THR A 300 20.76 -18.24 18.28
N LEU A 301 22.09 -18.23 18.25
CA LEU A 301 22.93 -19.08 17.40
C LEU A 301 24.01 -19.79 18.22
N LYS A 302 24.52 -20.90 17.66
CA LYS A 302 25.74 -21.62 18.09
C LYS A 302 26.62 -21.88 16.88
N ILE A 303 27.88 -22.10 17.10
CA ILE A 303 28.78 -22.66 16.05
C ILE A 303 28.24 -24.01 15.62
N GLY A 304 28.18 -24.27 14.30
CA GLY A 304 27.54 -25.45 13.73
C GLY A 304 26.03 -25.28 13.45
N ALA A 305 25.41 -24.15 13.82
CA ALA A 305 24.01 -23.92 13.54
C ALA A 305 23.75 -23.78 12.04
N ARG A 306 22.67 -24.43 11.58
CA ARG A 306 22.16 -24.28 10.21
C ARG A 306 21.37 -22.99 10.14
N VAL A 307 21.73 -22.13 9.21
CA VAL A 307 21.10 -20.83 9.02
C VAL A 307 20.77 -20.60 7.55
N MET A 308 19.80 -19.73 7.32
CA MET A 308 19.40 -19.25 6.01
C MET A 308 19.48 -17.74 6.00
N PHE A 309 20.06 -17.16 4.95
CA PHE A 309 19.98 -15.73 4.70
C PHE A 309 18.54 -15.34 4.34
N ILE A 310 18.05 -14.30 4.99
CA ILE A 310 16.66 -13.80 4.80
C ILE A 310 16.62 -12.46 4.06
N LYS A 311 17.75 -12.08 3.46
CA LYS A 311 17.89 -10.86 2.66
C LYS A 311 18.91 -11.08 1.57
N ASN A 312 18.82 -10.34 0.46
CA ASN A 312 19.87 -10.31 -0.56
C ASN A 312 21.01 -9.39 -0.10
N ASP A 313 22.22 -9.76 -0.41
CA ASP A 313 23.38 -8.88 -0.26
C ASP A 313 23.23 -7.67 -1.18
N THR A 314 23.37 -6.48 -0.61
CA THR A 314 23.35 -5.21 -1.34
C THR A 314 24.76 -4.70 -1.66
N GLY A 315 25.80 -5.42 -1.23
CA GLY A 315 27.19 -5.11 -1.54
C GLY A 315 27.53 -5.34 -3.03
N ALA A 316 28.66 -4.81 -3.47
CA ALA A 316 29.11 -4.94 -4.85
C ALA A 316 29.32 -6.40 -5.27
N ASP A 317 29.76 -7.23 -4.34
CA ASP A 317 30.13 -8.63 -4.61
C ASP A 317 28.94 -9.59 -4.60
N ARG A 318 27.76 -9.16 -4.10
CA ARG A 318 26.52 -9.97 -4.01
C ARG A 318 26.75 -11.39 -3.50
N ARG A 319 27.48 -11.54 -2.42
CA ARG A 319 27.97 -12.84 -1.89
C ARG A 319 26.87 -13.77 -1.39
N TYR A 320 25.67 -13.23 -1.06
CA TYR A 320 24.53 -14.03 -0.62
C TYR A 320 23.19 -13.50 -1.14
N TYR A 321 22.23 -14.40 -1.21
CA TYR A 321 20.85 -14.09 -1.61
C TYR A 321 19.84 -14.65 -0.60
N ASN A 322 18.62 -14.13 -0.63
CA ASN A 322 17.55 -14.62 0.23
C ASN A 322 17.21 -16.08 -0.09
N GLY A 323 17.35 -16.94 0.90
CA GLY A 323 17.17 -18.39 0.76
C GLY A 323 18.48 -19.19 0.70
N LEU A 324 19.65 -18.55 0.60
CA LEU A 324 20.95 -19.24 0.68
C LEU A 324 21.11 -19.84 2.08
N ILE A 325 21.42 -21.12 2.12
CA ILE A 325 21.59 -21.88 3.36
C ILE A 325 23.08 -22.14 3.58
N GLY A 326 23.49 -22.16 4.84
CA GLY A 326 24.83 -22.43 5.24
C GLY A 326 24.94 -22.80 6.72
N THR A 327 26.20 -23.06 7.14
CA THR A 327 26.52 -23.44 8.52
C THR A 327 27.33 -22.33 9.18
N VAL A 328 27.02 -21.97 10.41
CA VAL A 328 27.77 -21.01 11.23
C VAL A 328 29.10 -21.62 11.64
N THR A 329 30.21 -21.00 11.23
CA THR A 329 31.58 -21.43 11.56
C THR A 329 32.25 -20.56 12.60
N GLY A 330 31.77 -19.33 12.80
CA GLY A 330 32.30 -18.40 13.79
C GLY A 330 31.34 -17.26 14.11
N MET A 331 31.54 -16.61 15.25
CA MET A 331 30.71 -15.47 15.67
C MET A 331 31.55 -14.46 16.46
N THR A 332 31.45 -13.19 16.10
CA THR A 332 31.96 -12.05 16.88
C THR A 332 30.75 -11.27 17.49
N GLU A 333 30.99 -10.12 18.13
CA GLU A 333 29.89 -9.33 18.71
C GLU A 333 28.83 -8.90 17.68
N ASP A 334 29.26 -8.53 16.47
CA ASP A 334 28.40 -7.95 15.43
C ASP A 334 28.41 -8.72 14.10
N THR A 335 29.11 -9.86 14.03
CA THR A 335 29.30 -10.62 12.79
C THR A 335 29.12 -12.11 13.03
N VAL A 336 28.48 -12.78 12.08
CA VAL A 336 28.38 -14.25 12.01
C VAL A 336 29.03 -14.72 10.72
N TYR A 337 29.94 -15.68 10.83
CA TYR A 337 30.62 -16.30 9.68
C TYR A 337 29.82 -17.52 9.28
N VAL A 338 29.38 -17.57 8.03
CA VAL A 338 28.56 -18.65 7.47
C VAL A 338 29.26 -19.23 6.25
N VAL A 339 29.50 -20.53 6.27
CA VAL A 339 29.92 -21.27 5.08
C VAL A 339 28.68 -21.80 4.38
N PRO A 340 28.42 -21.38 3.12
CA PRO A 340 27.31 -21.90 2.32
C PRO A 340 27.50 -23.41 2.05
N ASP A 341 26.38 -24.05 1.67
CA ASP A 341 26.41 -25.47 1.28
C ASP A 341 27.01 -25.70 -0.10
N ASP A 342 27.11 -24.67 -0.93
CA ASP A 342 27.77 -24.71 -2.22
C ASP A 342 29.30 -24.56 -2.02
N ASP A 343 30.07 -25.51 -2.50
CA ASP A 343 31.52 -25.56 -2.37
C ASP A 343 32.28 -24.43 -3.10
N GLU A 344 31.59 -23.54 -3.78
CA GLU A 344 32.16 -22.42 -4.54
C GLU A 344 32.48 -21.18 -3.69
N TYR A 345 32.01 -21.10 -2.44
CA TYR A 345 32.11 -19.87 -1.64
C TYR A 345 32.93 -20.05 -0.38
N ASP A 346 33.86 -19.13 -0.13
CA ASP A 346 34.51 -18.93 1.17
C ASP A 346 33.49 -18.51 2.24
N ALA A 347 33.90 -18.52 3.51
CA ALA A 347 33.05 -18.08 4.61
C ALA A 347 32.50 -16.65 4.38
N ILE A 348 31.18 -16.50 4.38
CA ILE A 348 30.49 -15.23 4.19
C ILE A 348 30.33 -14.53 5.54
N GLU A 349 30.72 -13.27 5.62
CA GLU A 349 30.53 -12.44 6.78
C GLU A 349 29.10 -11.87 6.76
N ALA A 350 28.23 -12.34 7.65
CA ALA A 350 26.90 -11.81 7.86
C ALA A 350 26.95 -10.75 8.99
N THR A 351 26.79 -9.48 8.62
CA THR A 351 26.72 -8.35 9.55
C THR A 351 25.29 -7.85 9.70
N PHE A 352 25.04 -6.94 10.67
CA PHE A 352 23.74 -6.32 10.83
C PHE A 352 23.27 -5.69 9.51
N SER A 353 22.14 -6.14 9.03
CA SER A 353 21.44 -5.59 7.85
C SER A 353 20.19 -4.87 8.29
N GLU A 354 19.88 -3.78 7.62
CA GLU A 354 18.75 -2.93 7.95
C GLU A 354 17.55 -3.26 7.06
N TRP A 355 16.36 -3.36 7.67
CA TRP A 355 15.07 -3.37 6.98
C TRP A 355 14.34 -2.10 7.32
N GLU A 356 13.79 -1.48 6.33
CA GLU A 356 13.05 -0.24 6.49
C GLU A 356 11.55 -0.53 6.62
N ASN A 357 10.94 0.04 7.65
CA ASN A 357 9.50 0.20 7.67
C ASN A 357 9.17 1.52 6.99
N THR A 358 8.59 1.41 5.81
CA THR A 358 8.37 2.56 4.96
C THR A 358 6.91 2.99 4.96
N SER A 359 6.68 4.28 4.75
CA SER A 359 5.37 4.86 4.49
C SER A 359 5.38 5.63 3.19
N TYR A 360 4.25 5.68 2.52
CA TYR A 360 4.08 6.54 1.36
C TYR A 360 3.66 7.93 1.83
N ARG A 361 4.36 8.95 1.37
CA ARG A 361 4.02 10.37 1.58
C ARG A 361 4.22 11.11 0.28
N VAL A 362 3.57 12.27 0.19
CA VAL A 362 3.86 13.22 -0.88
C VAL A 362 5.14 13.95 -0.50
N ASP A 363 6.15 13.89 -1.34
CA ASP A 363 7.38 14.65 -1.20
C ASP A 363 7.08 16.16 -1.31
N GLU A 364 7.56 16.97 -0.40
CA GLU A 364 7.23 18.40 -0.36
C GLU A 364 7.87 19.20 -1.49
N GLU A 365 9.01 18.78 -2.01
CA GLU A 365 9.75 19.47 -3.07
C GLU A 365 9.33 19.03 -4.46
N THR A 366 9.36 17.70 -4.72
CA THR A 366 9.07 17.13 -6.03
C THR A 366 7.59 16.87 -6.27
N LYS A 367 6.81 16.85 -5.17
CA LYS A 367 5.37 16.59 -5.19
C LYS A 367 4.97 15.22 -5.71
N GLU A 368 5.91 14.29 -5.76
CA GLU A 368 5.68 12.88 -6.09
C GLU A 368 5.30 12.09 -4.84
N ILE A 369 4.61 10.97 -5.05
CA ILE A 369 4.42 10.00 -3.97
C ILE A 369 5.73 9.26 -3.81
N ARG A 370 6.43 9.53 -2.70
CA ARG A 370 7.68 8.86 -2.35
C ARG A 370 7.51 8.00 -1.12
N GLN A 371 8.35 7.01 -1.07
CA GLN A 371 8.47 6.12 0.07
C GLN A 371 9.44 6.74 1.09
N TYR A 372 9.00 6.87 2.33
CA TYR A 372 9.80 7.41 3.44
C TYR A 372 9.98 6.33 4.49
N THR A 373 11.16 6.28 5.08
CA THR A 373 11.49 5.35 6.15
C THR A 373 10.96 5.88 7.49
N ASP A 374 9.96 5.23 8.06
CA ASP A 374 9.39 5.56 9.38
C ASP A 374 10.16 4.91 10.53
N GLY A 375 10.80 3.78 10.27
CA GLY A 375 11.61 3.05 11.22
C GLY A 375 12.54 2.06 10.53
N VAL A 376 13.57 1.68 11.25
CA VAL A 376 14.59 0.73 10.80
C VAL A 376 14.70 -0.38 11.82
N PHE A 377 14.66 -1.61 11.33
CA PHE A 377 14.96 -2.82 12.09
C PHE A 377 16.29 -3.37 11.59
N ALA A 378 17.32 -3.37 12.42
CA ALA A 378 18.64 -3.90 12.08
C ALA A 378 18.90 -5.20 12.86
N GLN A 379 19.21 -6.26 12.15
CA GLN A 379 19.57 -7.57 12.70
C GLN A 379 20.53 -8.29 11.77
N ILE A 380 21.25 -9.29 12.27
CA ILE A 380 21.96 -10.23 11.41
C ILE A 380 20.92 -10.89 10.48
N PRO A 381 21.12 -10.88 9.15
CA PRO A 381 20.11 -11.31 8.19
C PRO A 381 20.03 -12.85 8.08
N LEU A 382 19.94 -13.50 9.22
CA LEU A 382 19.94 -14.96 9.35
C LEU A 382 18.72 -15.45 10.13
N ARG A 383 18.32 -16.68 9.84
CA ARG A 383 17.32 -17.45 10.58
C ARG A 383 17.79 -18.90 10.68
N LEU A 384 17.42 -19.58 11.78
CA LEU A 384 17.63 -21.03 11.87
C LEU A 384 16.89 -21.74 10.73
N ALA A 385 17.57 -22.70 10.10
CA ALA A 385 17.16 -23.29 8.83
C ALA A 385 17.23 -24.83 8.80
N TRP A 386 17.07 -25.51 9.92
CA TRP A 386 16.75 -26.93 9.90
C TRP A 386 15.31 -27.16 9.47
N ALA A 387 14.37 -26.29 9.92
CA ALA A 387 12.99 -26.33 9.46
C ALA A 387 12.38 -24.94 9.35
N ILE A 388 11.52 -24.73 8.33
CA ILE A 388 10.67 -23.56 8.16
C ILE A 388 9.27 -23.98 7.72
N THR A 389 8.27 -23.13 7.91
CA THR A 389 6.93 -23.44 7.40
C THR A 389 6.82 -23.18 5.90
N ILE A 390 5.93 -23.93 5.24
CA ILE A 390 5.59 -23.76 3.83
C ILE A 390 5.17 -22.30 3.55
N HIS A 391 4.43 -21.66 4.46
CA HIS A 391 4.05 -20.25 4.33
C HIS A 391 5.27 -19.31 4.31
N LYS A 392 6.22 -19.52 5.22
CA LYS A 392 7.44 -18.70 5.29
C LYS A 392 8.42 -19.00 4.14
N SER A 393 8.29 -20.15 3.46
CA SER A 393 9.07 -20.48 2.27
C SER A 393 8.53 -19.85 0.98
N GLN A 394 7.37 -19.16 1.04
CA GLN A 394 6.78 -18.51 -0.12
C GLN A 394 7.74 -17.46 -0.69
N GLY A 395 7.93 -17.47 -2.01
CA GLY A 395 8.92 -16.62 -2.69
C GLY A 395 10.34 -17.18 -2.73
N LEU A 396 10.71 -18.10 -1.83
CA LEU A 396 12.04 -18.72 -1.79
C LEU A 396 12.17 -19.87 -2.81
N THR A 397 13.41 -20.26 -3.08
CA THR A 397 13.74 -21.39 -3.95
C THR A 397 14.93 -22.12 -3.35
N PHE A 398 14.88 -23.45 -3.30
CA PHE A 398 15.89 -24.31 -2.73
C PHE A 398 16.39 -25.33 -3.76
N ASP A 399 17.68 -25.58 -3.76
CA ASP A 399 18.27 -26.63 -4.57
C ASP A 399 17.95 -28.00 -3.97
N LYS A 400 17.98 -28.12 -2.63
CA LYS A 400 17.58 -29.31 -1.88
C LYS A 400 16.63 -28.95 -0.75
N ALA A 401 15.55 -29.72 -0.60
CA ALA A 401 14.60 -29.56 0.52
C ALA A 401 13.90 -30.87 0.88
N VAL A 402 13.67 -31.06 2.17
CA VAL A 402 12.79 -32.11 2.70
C VAL A 402 11.38 -31.54 2.86
N ILE A 403 10.39 -32.19 2.25
CA ILE A 403 9.02 -31.72 2.27
C ILE A 403 8.20 -32.63 3.18
N ASP A 404 7.73 -32.08 4.30
CA ASP A 404 6.81 -32.68 5.24
C ASP A 404 5.41 -32.09 5.02
N ALA A 405 4.76 -32.54 3.95
CA ALA A 405 3.44 -32.05 3.51
C ALA A 405 2.35 -33.15 3.56
N GLY A 406 2.65 -34.34 4.14
CA GLY A 406 1.67 -35.43 4.26
C GLY A 406 0.45 -35.06 5.08
N GLN A 407 0.56 -34.10 6.00
CA GLN A 407 -0.52 -33.52 6.82
C GLN A 407 -0.96 -32.13 6.31
N SER A 408 -0.92 -31.90 4.99
CA SER A 408 -1.49 -30.69 4.41
C SER A 408 -2.96 -30.57 4.76
N PHE A 409 -3.38 -29.38 5.24
CA PHE A 409 -4.74 -29.12 5.71
C PHE A 409 -5.46 -28.03 4.94
N ALA A 410 -4.76 -27.32 4.04
CA ALA A 410 -5.33 -26.24 3.25
C ALA A 410 -5.00 -26.40 1.76
N PRO A 411 -5.90 -25.94 0.88
CA PRO A 411 -5.66 -25.92 -0.56
C PRO A 411 -4.34 -25.24 -0.91
N GLY A 412 -3.62 -25.77 -1.89
CA GLY A 412 -2.40 -25.20 -2.42
C GLY A 412 -1.13 -25.45 -1.59
N GLN A 413 -1.19 -25.87 -0.34
CA GLN A 413 0.00 -26.05 0.51
C GLN A 413 1.00 -27.03 -0.10
N LEU A 414 0.52 -28.18 -0.58
CA LEU A 414 1.38 -29.17 -1.22
C LEU A 414 2.07 -28.58 -2.46
N TYR A 415 1.31 -27.94 -3.34
CA TYR A 415 1.87 -27.29 -4.53
C TYR A 415 2.91 -26.24 -4.20
N VAL A 416 2.64 -25.38 -3.20
CA VAL A 416 3.61 -24.39 -2.74
C VAL A 416 4.87 -25.05 -2.24
N ALA A 417 4.79 -26.11 -1.43
CA ALA A 417 5.95 -26.82 -0.91
C ALA A 417 6.80 -27.44 -2.04
N LEU A 418 6.17 -28.22 -2.93
CA LEU A 418 6.86 -28.86 -4.05
C LEU A 418 7.51 -27.82 -4.99
N SER A 419 6.83 -26.72 -5.27
CA SER A 419 7.32 -25.66 -6.15
C SER A 419 8.47 -24.83 -5.58
N ARG A 420 8.89 -25.07 -4.33
CA ARG A 420 10.10 -24.47 -3.74
C ARG A 420 11.39 -25.09 -4.28
N CYS A 421 11.35 -26.34 -4.72
CA CYS A 421 12.51 -27.00 -5.30
C CYS A 421 12.71 -26.62 -6.78
N ARG A 422 13.97 -26.54 -7.21
CA ARG A 422 14.34 -26.31 -8.62
C ARG A 422 14.17 -27.55 -9.47
N SER A 423 14.43 -28.73 -8.91
CA SER A 423 14.39 -30.02 -9.61
C SER A 423 13.78 -31.13 -8.75
N LEU A 424 13.35 -32.20 -9.41
CA LEU A 424 12.85 -33.38 -8.73
C LEU A 424 13.94 -34.06 -7.87
N ALA A 425 15.17 -34.09 -8.36
CA ALA A 425 16.29 -34.70 -7.68
C ALA A 425 16.68 -33.99 -6.36
N GLY A 426 16.45 -32.69 -6.28
CA GLY A 426 16.68 -31.90 -5.05
C GLY A 426 15.58 -32.04 -3.99
N MET A 427 14.49 -32.72 -4.33
CA MET A 427 13.35 -32.89 -3.43
C MET A 427 13.40 -34.23 -2.71
N ARG A 428 13.17 -34.24 -1.41
CA ARG A 428 12.88 -35.45 -0.61
C ARG A 428 11.55 -35.29 0.10
N LEU A 429 10.74 -36.33 0.07
CA LEU A 429 9.52 -36.39 0.86
C LEU A 429 9.80 -37.08 2.20
N GLU A 430 9.33 -36.48 3.29
CA GLU A 430 9.45 -37.07 4.62
C GLU A 430 8.47 -38.25 4.78
N THR A 431 7.26 -38.07 4.27
CA THR A 431 6.21 -39.08 4.31
C THR A 431 5.60 -39.25 2.92
N PRO A 432 5.12 -40.46 2.55
CA PRO A 432 4.44 -40.65 1.29
C PRO A 432 3.20 -39.77 1.16
N LEU A 433 3.02 -39.17 0.01
CA LEU A 433 1.84 -38.39 -0.31
C LEU A 433 0.65 -39.32 -0.57
N SER A 434 -0.44 -39.07 0.11
CA SER A 434 -1.73 -39.68 -0.15
C SER A 434 -2.58 -38.85 -1.12
N PRO A 435 -3.58 -39.40 -1.79
CA PRO A 435 -4.52 -38.63 -2.59
C PRO A 435 -5.17 -37.47 -1.82
N ASN A 436 -5.34 -37.59 -0.54
CA ASN A 436 -5.95 -36.60 0.35
C ASN A 436 -5.02 -35.38 0.59
N ALA A 437 -3.71 -35.49 0.31
CA ALA A 437 -2.79 -34.36 0.42
C ALA A 437 -2.97 -33.34 -0.71
N VAL A 438 -3.60 -33.75 -1.83
CA VAL A 438 -3.93 -32.88 -2.96
C VAL A 438 -5.31 -32.29 -2.74
N ILE A 439 -5.36 -31.19 -2.00
CA ILE A 439 -6.61 -30.51 -1.68
C ILE A 439 -6.91 -29.47 -2.75
N ILE A 440 -8.07 -29.60 -3.40
CA ILE A 440 -8.54 -28.72 -4.45
C ILE A 440 -9.72 -27.92 -3.94
N ASP A 441 -9.69 -26.63 -4.24
CA ASP A 441 -10.83 -25.75 -4.00
C ASP A 441 -11.70 -25.67 -5.26
N ARG A 442 -12.99 -25.99 -5.12
CA ARG A 442 -13.95 -25.99 -6.23
C ARG A 442 -14.28 -24.59 -6.71
N ASP A 443 -14.36 -23.62 -5.79
CA ASP A 443 -14.69 -22.24 -6.12
C ASP A 443 -13.56 -21.62 -6.93
N VAL A 444 -12.31 -21.90 -6.55
CA VAL A 444 -11.12 -21.50 -7.31
C VAL A 444 -11.12 -22.09 -8.72
N ASN A 445 -11.46 -23.37 -8.87
CA ASN A 445 -11.51 -24.01 -10.19
C ASN A 445 -12.57 -23.36 -11.08
N SER A 446 -13.79 -23.18 -10.56
CA SER A 446 -14.88 -22.52 -11.29
C SER A 446 -14.52 -21.12 -11.72
N PHE A 447 -13.89 -20.36 -10.83
CA PHE A 447 -13.44 -19.00 -11.12
C PHE A 447 -12.34 -18.97 -12.22
N ILE A 448 -11.35 -19.87 -12.14
CA ILE A 448 -10.28 -19.95 -13.16
C ILE A 448 -10.84 -20.29 -14.54
N GLU A 449 -11.78 -21.24 -14.62
CA GLU A 449 -12.42 -21.59 -15.89
C GLU A 449 -13.18 -20.41 -16.51
N GLN A 450 -13.97 -19.70 -15.71
CA GLN A 450 -14.67 -18.49 -16.15
C GLN A 450 -13.70 -17.40 -16.58
N SER A 451 -12.62 -17.19 -15.83
CA SER A 451 -11.62 -16.16 -16.15
C SER A 451 -10.86 -16.44 -17.45
N ARG A 452 -10.61 -17.70 -17.78
CA ARG A 452 -9.96 -18.08 -19.07
C ARG A 452 -10.80 -17.74 -20.28
N GLN A 453 -12.13 -17.81 -20.16
CA GLN A 453 -13.04 -17.47 -21.26
C GLN A 453 -13.12 -15.97 -21.51
N SER A 454 -12.72 -15.14 -20.56
CA SER A 454 -12.76 -13.67 -20.61
C SER A 454 -11.38 -13.02 -20.74
N SER A 455 -10.38 -13.76 -21.23
CA SER A 455 -9.04 -13.18 -21.48
C SER A 455 -9.14 -12.08 -22.55
N PRO A 456 -8.60 -10.87 -22.29
CA PRO A 456 -8.71 -9.76 -23.22
C PRO A 456 -7.87 -10.00 -24.49
N ASP A 457 -8.44 -9.65 -25.63
CA ASP A 457 -7.78 -9.58 -26.93
C ASP A 457 -7.44 -8.12 -27.31
N GLU A 458 -6.84 -7.91 -28.47
CA GLU A 458 -6.47 -6.58 -28.97
C GLU A 458 -7.69 -5.68 -29.22
N GLU A 459 -8.81 -6.26 -29.69
CA GLU A 459 -10.05 -5.51 -29.93
C GLU A 459 -10.64 -5.00 -28.61
N ARG A 460 -10.66 -5.85 -27.57
CA ARG A 460 -11.07 -5.44 -26.22
C ARG A 460 -10.16 -4.38 -25.63
N LEU A 461 -8.85 -4.50 -25.86
CA LEU A 461 -7.89 -3.50 -25.40
C LEU A 461 -8.11 -2.13 -26.06
N ALA A 462 -8.35 -2.11 -27.38
CA ALA A 462 -8.69 -0.88 -28.10
C ALA A 462 -9.97 -0.23 -27.53
N SER A 463 -11.03 -1.03 -27.33
CA SER A 463 -12.26 -0.54 -26.70
C SER A 463 -12.03 0.05 -25.32
N LEU A 464 -11.19 -0.56 -24.48
CA LEU A 464 -10.87 -0.08 -23.15
C LEU A 464 -10.05 1.22 -23.15
N ARG A 465 -9.16 1.39 -24.14
CA ARG A 465 -8.45 2.66 -24.34
C ARG A 465 -9.42 3.78 -24.68
N ASP A 466 -10.37 3.51 -25.57
CA ASP A 466 -11.38 4.49 -25.95
C ASP A 466 -12.30 4.85 -24.77
N GLU A 467 -12.72 3.85 -23.99
CA GLU A 467 -13.48 4.06 -22.76
C GLU A 467 -12.69 4.93 -21.76
N TYR A 468 -11.40 4.65 -21.59
CA TYR A 468 -10.53 5.41 -20.71
C TYR A 468 -10.33 6.84 -21.19
N PHE A 469 -10.05 7.04 -22.46
CA PHE A 469 -9.92 8.35 -23.09
C PHE A 469 -11.17 9.20 -22.86
N ARG A 470 -12.36 8.65 -23.12
CA ARG A 470 -13.65 9.32 -22.90
C ARG A 470 -13.88 9.63 -21.40
N SER A 471 -13.49 8.71 -20.52
CA SER A 471 -13.63 8.93 -19.07
C SER A 471 -12.76 10.09 -18.57
N LEU A 472 -11.54 10.23 -19.09
CA LEU A 472 -10.65 11.34 -18.74
C LEU A 472 -11.15 12.68 -19.31
N LEU A 473 -11.72 12.69 -20.51
CA LEU A 473 -12.39 13.87 -21.07
C LEU A 473 -13.59 14.28 -20.23
N ALA A 474 -14.41 13.32 -19.80
CA ALA A 474 -15.53 13.61 -18.91
C ALA A 474 -15.04 14.17 -17.57
N GLU A 475 -14.02 13.59 -16.99
CA GLU A 475 -13.41 14.06 -15.73
C GLU A 475 -12.83 15.47 -15.87
N LEU A 476 -12.24 15.82 -17.02
CA LEU A 476 -11.69 17.16 -17.29
C LEU A 476 -12.76 18.24 -17.13
N PHE A 477 -13.96 18.00 -17.63
CA PHE A 477 -15.07 18.95 -17.62
C PHE A 477 -16.13 18.70 -16.55
N ASP A 478 -15.89 17.77 -15.62
CA ASP A 478 -16.74 17.57 -14.46
C ASP A 478 -16.41 18.56 -13.33
N PHE A 479 -17.35 19.47 -13.03
CA PHE A 479 -17.25 20.47 -11.98
C PHE A 479 -18.15 20.19 -10.77
N ALA A 480 -18.80 19.03 -10.71
CA ALA A 480 -19.79 18.72 -9.65
C ALA A 480 -19.15 18.76 -8.25
N SER A 481 -17.97 18.17 -8.06
CA SER A 481 -17.24 18.21 -6.78
C SER A 481 -16.92 19.63 -6.37
N LEU A 482 -16.43 20.46 -7.28
CA LEU A 482 -16.14 21.87 -7.04
C LEU A 482 -17.39 22.66 -6.66
N GLY A 483 -18.53 22.41 -7.35
CA GLY A 483 -19.83 23.01 -7.03
C GLY A 483 -20.32 22.65 -5.63
N ILE A 484 -20.15 21.39 -5.20
CA ILE A 484 -20.47 20.95 -3.84
C ILE A 484 -19.64 21.73 -2.81
N LYS A 485 -18.32 21.84 -3.01
CA LYS A 485 -17.43 22.56 -2.09
C LYS A 485 -17.73 24.06 -2.05
N LEU A 486 -18.10 24.66 -3.18
CA LEU A 486 -18.54 26.05 -3.24
C LEU A 486 -19.81 26.26 -2.42
N ARG A 487 -20.83 25.43 -2.60
CA ARG A 487 -22.08 25.50 -1.82
C ARG A 487 -21.84 25.27 -0.32
N ASP A 488 -21.00 24.32 0.06
CA ASP A 488 -20.63 24.10 1.45
C ASP A 488 -19.94 25.32 2.06
N PHE A 489 -19.03 25.96 1.31
CA PHE A 489 -18.36 27.18 1.75
C PHE A 489 -19.34 28.34 1.90
N ILE A 490 -20.24 28.54 0.94
CA ILE A 490 -21.28 29.59 0.99
C ILE A 490 -22.20 29.41 2.21
N ARG A 491 -22.52 28.17 2.58
CA ARG A 491 -23.28 27.88 3.80
C ARG A 491 -22.54 28.37 5.05
N VAL A 492 -21.25 28.14 5.13
CA VAL A 492 -20.40 28.61 6.24
C VAL A 492 -20.29 30.14 6.24
N VAL A 493 -20.12 30.77 5.07
CA VAL A 493 -20.13 32.24 4.91
C VAL A 493 -21.45 32.83 5.37
N LYS A 494 -22.57 32.22 4.99
CA LYS A 494 -23.92 32.65 5.43
C LYS A 494 -24.06 32.63 6.95
N GLU A 495 -23.57 31.58 7.59
CA GLU A 495 -23.72 31.36 9.03
C GLU A 495 -22.81 32.29 9.86
N TYR A 496 -21.56 32.53 9.45
CA TYR A 496 -20.58 33.20 10.30
C TYR A 496 -20.05 34.54 9.76
N VAL A 497 -20.12 34.79 8.44
CA VAL A 497 -19.56 36.00 7.81
C VAL A 497 -20.67 37.00 7.43
N ALA A 498 -21.80 36.53 6.95
CA ALA A 498 -22.90 37.40 6.50
C ALA A 498 -23.41 38.39 7.55
N PRO A 499 -23.46 38.07 8.87
CA PRO A 499 -23.84 39.03 9.89
C PRO A 499 -22.90 40.24 9.99
N ILE A 500 -21.62 40.08 9.58
CA ILE A 500 -20.58 41.11 9.65
C ILE A 500 -20.41 41.78 8.29
N HIS A 501 -20.47 40.97 7.20
CA HIS A 501 -20.24 41.38 5.82
C HIS A 501 -21.41 40.90 4.90
N PRO A 502 -22.57 41.51 4.90
CA PRO A 502 -23.71 41.06 4.10
C PRO A 502 -23.47 41.17 2.60
N ASP A 503 -22.73 42.17 2.14
CA ASP A 503 -22.39 42.39 0.72
C ASP A 503 -21.54 41.23 0.17
N LEU A 504 -20.66 40.65 1.00
CA LEU A 504 -19.85 39.52 0.63
C LEU A 504 -20.71 38.26 0.43
N PHE A 505 -21.73 38.07 1.25
CA PHE A 505 -22.64 36.96 1.08
C PHE A 505 -23.46 37.08 -0.22
N GLU A 506 -23.93 38.29 -0.57
CA GLU A 506 -24.61 38.53 -1.85
C GLU A 506 -23.65 38.30 -3.05
N ALA A 507 -22.37 38.69 -2.94
CA ALA A 507 -21.36 38.39 -3.95
C ALA A 507 -21.21 36.89 -4.16
N TYR A 508 -21.19 36.08 -3.07
CA TYR A 508 -21.12 34.62 -3.18
C TYR A 508 -22.38 33.98 -3.76
N ARG A 509 -23.57 34.52 -3.49
CA ARG A 509 -24.81 34.06 -4.14
C ARG A 509 -24.77 34.27 -5.64
N ASN A 510 -24.32 35.45 -6.07
CA ASN A 510 -24.15 35.75 -7.49
C ASN A 510 -23.09 34.85 -8.15
N ALA A 511 -22.00 34.58 -7.43
CA ALA A 511 -20.94 33.65 -7.87
C ALA A 511 -21.47 32.21 -8.00
N GLU A 512 -22.32 31.73 -7.07
CA GLU A 512 -22.98 30.43 -7.14
C GLU A 512 -23.86 30.30 -8.37
N HIS A 513 -24.71 31.31 -8.61
CA HIS A 513 -25.61 31.33 -9.77
C HIS A 513 -24.82 31.33 -11.10
N THR A 514 -23.74 32.11 -11.17
CA THR A 514 -22.85 32.18 -12.32
C THR A 514 -22.11 30.83 -12.53
N PHE A 515 -21.61 30.23 -11.45
CA PHE A 515 -20.96 28.94 -11.46
C PHE A 515 -21.89 27.85 -12.00
N PHE A 516 -23.11 27.78 -11.49
CA PHE A 516 -24.08 26.80 -11.95
C PHE A 516 -24.40 26.93 -13.44
N ASN A 517 -24.68 28.16 -13.92
CA ASN A 517 -25.13 28.38 -15.29
C ASN A 517 -24.01 28.29 -16.32
N LYS A 518 -22.84 28.87 -16.01
CA LYS A 518 -21.74 28.99 -16.96
C LYS A 518 -20.68 27.91 -16.84
N ILE A 519 -20.54 27.30 -15.67
CA ILE A 519 -19.50 26.26 -15.45
C ILE A 519 -20.14 24.88 -15.35
N GLU A 520 -20.96 24.61 -14.37
CA GLU A 520 -21.52 23.27 -14.13
C GLU A 520 -22.44 22.82 -15.29
N THR A 521 -23.39 23.68 -15.72
CA THR A 521 -24.29 23.37 -16.83
C THR A 521 -23.55 23.21 -18.17
N VAL A 522 -22.57 24.09 -18.44
CA VAL A 522 -21.79 24.01 -19.68
C VAL A 522 -20.87 22.78 -19.65
N GLY A 523 -20.21 22.51 -18.51
CA GLY A 523 -19.40 21.31 -18.31
C GLY A 523 -20.17 20.03 -18.57
N ASN A 524 -21.40 19.93 -18.03
CA ASN A 524 -22.30 18.80 -18.27
C ASN A 524 -22.66 18.61 -19.76
N LYS A 525 -22.77 19.69 -20.55
CA LYS A 525 -22.96 19.59 -21.99
C LYS A 525 -21.74 18.97 -22.69
N PHE A 526 -20.53 19.37 -22.27
CA PHE A 526 -19.29 18.77 -22.76
C PHE A 526 -19.20 17.28 -22.41
N ILE A 527 -19.51 16.92 -21.16
CA ILE A 527 -19.53 15.52 -20.70
C ILE A 527 -20.50 14.70 -21.55
N THR A 528 -21.72 15.19 -21.73
CA THR A 528 -22.75 14.49 -22.53
C THR A 528 -22.30 14.33 -24.00
N LEU A 529 -21.73 15.38 -24.58
CA LEU A 529 -21.23 15.36 -25.95
C LEU A 529 -20.13 14.30 -26.13
N TYR A 530 -19.15 14.26 -25.20
CA TYR A 530 -18.03 13.33 -25.31
C TYR A 530 -18.38 11.90 -24.88
N ALA A 531 -19.25 11.73 -23.86
CA ALA A 531 -19.69 10.40 -23.43
C ALA A 531 -20.57 9.71 -24.47
N SER A 532 -21.39 10.47 -25.23
CA SER A 532 -22.27 9.93 -26.28
C SER A 532 -21.58 9.72 -27.62
N SER A 533 -20.40 10.33 -27.84
CA SER A 533 -19.67 10.21 -29.08
C SER A 533 -18.92 8.86 -29.15
N ARG A 534 -18.99 8.19 -30.30
CA ARG A 534 -18.13 7.06 -30.63
C ARG A 534 -16.74 7.58 -31.04
N ILE A 535 -16.04 8.20 -30.08
CA ILE A 535 -14.71 8.73 -30.32
C ILE A 535 -13.73 7.56 -30.18
N ASP A 536 -13.05 7.26 -31.28
CA ASP A 536 -11.84 6.45 -31.28
C ASP A 536 -10.67 7.32 -30.82
N SER A 537 -9.94 6.85 -29.82
CA SER A 537 -8.88 7.60 -29.17
C SER A 537 -7.71 7.93 -30.11
N GLU A 538 -7.38 7.03 -31.04
CA GLU A 538 -6.31 7.24 -32.03
C GLU A 538 -6.70 8.33 -33.02
N SER A 539 -7.91 8.23 -33.60
CA SER A 539 -8.43 9.27 -34.52
C SER A 539 -8.63 10.61 -33.82
N ALA A 540 -9.05 10.61 -32.55
CA ALA A 540 -9.25 11.84 -31.79
C ALA A 540 -7.94 12.58 -31.49
N THR A 541 -6.90 11.86 -31.12
CA THR A 541 -5.57 12.46 -30.86
C THR A 541 -4.87 12.91 -32.14
N ALA A 542 -5.23 12.37 -33.28
CA ALA A 542 -4.74 12.83 -34.59
C ALA A 542 -5.56 14.02 -35.16
N ASN A 543 -6.70 14.38 -34.56
CA ASN A 543 -7.60 15.41 -35.08
C ASN A 543 -7.36 16.75 -34.39
N GLN A 544 -6.60 17.66 -35.04
CA GLN A 544 -6.26 18.97 -34.51
C GLN A 544 -7.51 19.82 -34.17
N ALA A 545 -8.54 19.80 -35.00
CA ALA A 545 -9.77 20.56 -34.73
C ALA A 545 -10.52 20.07 -33.48
N PHE A 546 -10.38 18.79 -33.15
CA PHE A 546 -10.92 18.21 -31.90
C PHE A 546 -10.08 18.67 -30.69
N LEU A 547 -8.76 18.62 -30.79
CA LEU A 547 -7.83 19.05 -29.74
C LEU A 547 -7.98 20.56 -29.47
N ASP A 548 -8.13 21.38 -30.50
CA ASP A 548 -8.40 22.82 -30.40
C ASP A 548 -9.71 23.12 -29.65
N LYS A 549 -10.76 22.33 -29.87
CA LYS A 549 -12.03 22.46 -29.13
C LYS A 549 -11.87 22.18 -27.65
N ILE A 550 -11.05 21.18 -27.30
CA ILE A 550 -10.75 20.88 -25.89
C ILE A 550 -9.95 22.01 -25.26
N SER A 551 -8.90 22.49 -25.94
CA SER A 551 -8.07 23.61 -25.46
C SER A 551 -8.91 24.88 -25.26
N ASN A 552 -9.75 25.26 -26.24
CA ASN A 552 -10.66 26.40 -26.15
C ASN A 552 -11.66 26.24 -24.99
N GLY A 553 -12.21 25.02 -24.78
CA GLY A 553 -13.05 24.69 -23.65
C GLY A 553 -12.32 24.91 -22.32
N CYS A 554 -11.08 24.47 -22.22
CA CYS A 554 -10.26 24.70 -21.02
C CYS A 554 -10.03 26.19 -20.75
N GLN A 555 -9.73 26.99 -21.79
CA GLN A 555 -9.57 28.44 -21.66
C GLN A 555 -10.86 29.13 -21.20
N TYR A 556 -12.02 28.75 -21.76
CA TYR A 556 -13.32 29.24 -21.34
C TYR A 556 -13.56 29.01 -19.84
N PHE A 557 -13.37 27.77 -19.36
CA PHE A 557 -13.57 27.48 -17.95
C PHE A 557 -12.57 28.17 -17.02
N LEU A 558 -11.33 28.40 -17.46
CA LEU A 558 -10.36 29.19 -16.71
C LEU A 558 -10.81 30.64 -16.54
N GLN A 559 -11.39 31.25 -17.58
CA GLN A 559 -11.94 32.60 -17.54
C GLN A 559 -13.14 32.68 -16.60
N GLU A 560 -14.09 31.75 -16.69
CA GLU A 560 -15.29 31.75 -15.84
C GLU A 560 -15.00 31.40 -14.36
N LEU A 561 -13.92 30.66 -14.07
CA LEU A 561 -13.47 30.38 -12.70
C LEU A 561 -12.71 31.54 -12.04
N ALA A 562 -12.14 32.46 -12.82
CA ALA A 562 -11.32 33.55 -12.30
C ALA A 562 -12.04 34.47 -11.30
N PRO A 563 -13.31 34.89 -11.51
CA PRO A 563 -14.03 35.72 -10.55
C PRO A 563 -14.23 35.04 -9.20
N VAL A 564 -14.56 33.73 -9.20
CA VAL A 564 -14.73 32.95 -7.96
C VAL A 564 -13.41 32.86 -7.19
N CYS A 565 -12.30 32.69 -7.91
CA CYS A 565 -10.97 32.68 -7.29
C CYS A 565 -10.62 34.03 -6.65
N THR A 566 -10.94 35.14 -7.31
CA THR A 566 -10.71 36.49 -6.80
C THR A 566 -11.52 36.74 -5.53
N LEU A 567 -12.82 36.42 -5.58
CA LEU A 567 -13.72 36.55 -4.44
C LEU A 567 -13.23 35.75 -3.21
N LEU A 568 -12.78 34.53 -3.43
CA LEU A 568 -12.24 33.68 -2.35
C LEU A 568 -10.94 34.23 -1.77
N ASN A 569 -10.08 34.84 -2.61
CA ASN A 569 -8.84 35.50 -2.15
C ASN A 569 -9.10 36.74 -1.30
N GLU A 570 -10.15 37.49 -1.61
CA GLU A 570 -10.51 38.73 -0.94
C GLU A 570 -11.34 38.51 0.32
N THR A 571 -11.83 37.28 0.54
CA THR A 571 -12.66 36.94 1.71
C THR A 571 -11.85 37.03 3.00
N PRO A 572 -12.28 37.83 3.99
CA PRO A 572 -11.67 37.88 5.30
C PRO A 572 -11.89 36.56 6.04
N MET A 573 -10.81 35.93 6.48
CA MET A 573 -10.84 34.62 7.17
C MET A 573 -10.72 34.75 8.69
N GLU A 574 -10.50 35.94 9.22
CA GLU A 574 -10.40 36.20 10.68
C GLU A 574 -11.77 36.48 11.27
N LEU A 575 -12.13 35.74 12.30
CA LEU A 575 -13.38 35.92 13.07
C LEU A 575 -13.05 35.95 14.56
N ASP A 576 -13.84 36.72 15.33
CA ASP A 576 -13.66 36.84 16.79
C ASP A 576 -13.76 35.51 17.53
N ASN A 577 -14.54 34.58 17.02
CA ASN A 577 -14.68 33.24 17.58
C ASN A 577 -13.77 32.24 16.87
N SER A 578 -12.81 31.69 17.60
CA SER A 578 -11.81 30.75 17.06
C SER A 578 -12.42 29.44 16.49
N ALA A 579 -13.57 28.98 17.00
CA ALA A 579 -14.22 27.79 16.49
C ALA A 579 -14.90 28.07 15.12
N TYR A 580 -15.47 29.26 14.96
CA TYR A 580 -16.09 29.69 13.69
C TYR A 580 -15.02 29.99 12.64
N GLU A 581 -13.92 30.65 13.06
CA GLU A 581 -12.75 30.85 12.20
C GLU A 581 -12.17 29.51 11.69
N GLN A 582 -12.05 28.51 12.57
CA GLN A 582 -11.54 27.20 12.17
C GLN A 582 -12.48 26.47 11.21
N ARG A 583 -13.81 26.62 11.35
CA ARG A 583 -14.78 26.10 10.40
C ARG A 583 -14.70 26.78 9.04
N LEU A 584 -14.60 28.11 9.02
CA LEU A 584 -14.46 28.91 7.81
C LEU A 584 -13.16 28.53 7.06
N LEU A 585 -12.04 28.50 7.76
CA LEU A 585 -10.75 28.10 7.20
C LEU A 585 -10.77 26.67 6.63
N SER A 586 -11.42 25.73 7.35
CA SER A 586 -11.52 24.36 6.87
C SER A 586 -12.35 24.21 5.61
N ALA A 587 -13.45 24.97 5.49
CA ALA A 587 -14.28 24.98 4.29
C ALA A 587 -13.58 25.68 3.12
N ALA A 588 -12.88 26.79 3.39
CA ALA A 588 -12.07 27.51 2.41
C ALA A 588 -10.92 26.62 1.88
N ASP A 589 -10.21 25.89 2.75
CA ASP A 589 -9.14 24.96 2.36
C ASP A 589 -9.64 23.89 1.37
N LEU A 590 -10.83 23.33 1.62
CA LEU A 590 -11.41 22.31 0.75
C LEU A 590 -11.82 22.90 -0.62
N LEU A 591 -12.41 24.08 -0.63
CA LEU A 591 -12.78 24.77 -1.87
C LEU A 591 -11.53 25.16 -2.67
N TRP A 592 -10.50 25.72 -2.01
CA TRP A 592 -9.23 26.06 -2.64
C TRP A 592 -8.55 24.85 -3.27
N TYR A 593 -8.54 23.71 -2.57
CA TYR A 593 -7.96 22.48 -3.09
C TYR A 593 -8.61 22.08 -4.42
N GLU A 594 -9.95 21.95 -4.45
CA GLU A 594 -10.68 21.57 -5.67
C GLU A 594 -10.52 22.62 -6.80
N MET A 595 -10.52 23.89 -6.43
CA MET A 595 -10.34 24.99 -7.38
C MET A 595 -8.97 24.96 -8.04
N ASN A 596 -7.90 24.81 -7.26
CA ASN A 596 -6.54 24.77 -7.77
C ASN A 596 -6.27 23.49 -8.57
N MET A 597 -6.82 22.35 -8.14
CA MET A 597 -6.80 21.12 -8.93
C MET A 597 -7.34 21.34 -10.34
N LYS A 598 -8.55 21.85 -10.43
CA LYS A 598 -9.19 22.13 -11.74
C LYS A 598 -8.44 23.17 -12.55
N LYS A 599 -8.04 24.30 -11.96
CA LYS A 599 -7.27 25.33 -12.66
C LYS A 599 -5.96 24.82 -13.21
N THR A 600 -5.20 24.05 -12.45
CA THR A 600 -3.89 23.54 -12.90
C THR A 600 -4.05 22.56 -14.04
N ILE A 601 -5.03 21.65 -13.98
CA ILE A 601 -5.31 20.71 -15.07
C ILE A 601 -5.76 21.46 -16.33
N LEU A 602 -6.76 22.35 -16.21
CA LEU A 602 -7.28 23.13 -17.32
C LEU A 602 -6.19 23.99 -17.96
N LYS A 603 -5.33 24.64 -17.16
CA LYS A 603 -4.21 25.43 -17.64
C LYS A 603 -3.20 24.56 -18.37
N GLY A 604 -2.84 23.39 -17.84
CA GLY A 604 -1.92 22.47 -18.51
C GLY A 604 -2.43 22.05 -19.87
N ILE A 605 -3.68 21.58 -19.93
CA ILE A 605 -4.32 21.11 -21.19
C ILE A 605 -4.60 22.26 -22.16
N SER A 606 -4.77 23.51 -21.71
CA SER A 606 -4.92 24.65 -22.61
C SER A 606 -3.63 25.04 -23.34
N HIS A 607 -2.48 24.60 -22.87
CA HIS A 607 -1.16 24.87 -23.45
C HIS A 607 -0.54 23.64 -24.13
N GLU A 608 -1.02 22.46 -23.83
CA GLU A 608 -0.51 21.22 -24.37
C GLU A 608 -1.69 20.34 -24.82
N GLU A 609 -1.52 19.61 -25.91
CA GLU A 609 -2.55 18.75 -26.47
C GLU A 609 -3.06 17.71 -25.48
N PHE A 610 -4.37 17.49 -25.46
CA PHE A 610 -4.99 16.51 -24.59
C PHE A 610 -4.61 15.09 -25.02
N SER A 611 -4.03 14.35 -24.08
CA SER A 611 -3.81 12.92 -24.14
C SER A 611 -4.00 12.32 -22.75
N PRO A 612 -4.25 11.02 -22.59
CA PRO A 612 -4.27 10.39 -21.29
C PRO A 612 -3.00 10.65 -20.49
N ALA A 613 -1.84 10.64 -21.15
CA ALA A 613 -0.53 10.91 -20.52
C ALA A 613 -0.40 12.34 -20.04
N SER A 614 -0.75 13.36 -20.87
CA SER A 614 -0.70 14.77 -20.49
C SER A 614 -1.69 15.08 -19.36
N TYR A 615 -2.92 14.55 -19.45
CA TYR A 615 -3.93 14.71 -18.41
C TYR A 615 -3.45 14.15 -17.06
N MET A 616 -2.95 12.90 -17.03
CA MET A 616 -2.46 12.27 -15.80
C MET A 616 -1.27 13.02 -15.20
N ARG A 617 -0.36 13.55 -16.04
CA ARG A 617 0.76 14.37 -15.60
C ARG A 617 0.27 15.66 -14.94
N PHE A 618 -0.66 16.41 -15.56
CA PHE A 618 -1.20 17.64 -14.98
C PHE A 618 -2.05 17.38 -13.75
N LYS A 619 -2.81 16.29 -13.69
CA LYS A 619 -3.54 15.85 -12.51
C LYS A 619 -2.59 15.52 -11.35
N ALA A 620 -1.47 14.86 -11.63
CA ALA A 620 -0.42 14.62 -10.67
C ALA A 620 0.16 15.93 -10.15
N HIS A 621 0.57 16.83 -11.04
CA HIS A 621 1.12 18.12 -10.68
C HIS A 621 0.11 18.97 -9.88
N ALA A 622 -1.17 18.98 -10.26
CA ALA A 622 -2.22 19.71 -9.57
C ALA A 622 -2.43 19.22 -8.13
N ALA A 623 -2.50 17.91 -7.92
CA ALA A 623 -2.66 17.32 -6.58
C ALA A 623 -1.53 17.71 -5.61
N LEU A 624 -0.41 18.17 -6.14
CA LEU A 624 0.84 18.41 -5.46
C LEU A 624 1.09 19.91 -5.21
N ALA A 625 0.64 20.79 -6.11
CA ALA A 625 0.88 22.23 -6.04
C ALA A 625 0.19 22.93 -4.83
N ASP A 626 -0.81 22.30 -4.22
CA ASP A 626 -1.70 22.95 -3.26
C ASP A 626 -1.22 22.94 -1.80
N THR A 627 -0.12 22.23 -1.50
CA THR A 627 0.46 22.22 -0.15
C THR A 627 1.14 23.54 0.23
N GLU A 628 1.52 24.37 -0.72
CA GLU A 628 2.27 25.60 -0.45
C GLU A 628 1.37 26.82 -0.13
N VAL A 629 0.19 26.92 -0.74
CA VAL A 629 -0.63 28.14 -0.62
C VAL A 629 -1.41 28.18 0.70
N SER A 630 -1.99 27.05 1.12
CA SER A 630 -2.74 26.97 2.39
C SER A 630 -1.81 27.02 3.61
N SER A 631 -0.67 26.33 3.57
CA SER A 631 0.30 26.36 4.68
C SER A 631 1.03 27.67 4.81
N ALA A 632 1.29 28.41 3.72
CA ALA A 632 1.95 29.71 3.75
C ALA A 632 1.03 30.82 4.30
N LYS A 633 -0.28 30.81 3.97
CA LYS A 633 -1.26 31.77 4.51
C LYS A 633 -1.60 31.46 5.96
N ILE A 634 -1.89 30.18 6.31
CA ILE A 634 -2.18 29.74 7.68
C ILE A 634 -0.94 29.86 8.58
N GLY A 635 0.26 29.60 8.05
CA GLY A 635 1.51 29.72 8.79
C GLY A 635 1.90 31.17 9.10
N LYS A 636 1.58 32.15 8.24
CA LYS A 636 1.78 33.58 8.51
C LYS A 636 0.84 34.09 9.58
N THR A 637 -0.45 33.72 9.54
CA THR A 637 -1.46 34.11 10.55
C THR A 637 -1.15 33.46 11.91
N ARG A 638 -0.79 32.19 11.96
CA ARG A 638 -0.37 31.51 13.21
C ARG A 638 0.93 32.06 13.80
N LYS A 639 1.92 32.41 12.98
CA LYS A 639 3.18 33.01 13.46
C LYS A 639 2.95 34.41 13.99
N SER A 640 2.08 35.24 13.36
CA SER A 640 1.74 36.58 13.85
C SER A 640 0.93 36.52 15.15
N ARG A 641 -0.02 35.58 15.28
CA ARG A 641 -0.83 35.39 16.49
C ARG A 641 -0.02 34.83 17.66
N LYS A 642 0.84 33.80 17.41
CA LYS A 642 1.79 33.31 18.45
C LYS A 642 2.80 34.37 18.85
N ALA A 643 3.20 35.26 17.95
CA ALA A 643 4.10 36.39 18.28
C ALA A 643 3.36 37.47 19.07
N LYS A 644 2.06 37.73 18.80
CA LYS A 644 1.21 38.64 19.58
C LYS A 644 0.90 38.06 20.98
N GLU A 645 0.44 36.80 21.04
CA GLU A 645 0.20 36.09 22.30
C GLU A 645 1.46 35.90 23.13
N ALA A 646 2.63 35.71 22.50
CA ALA A 646 3.91 35.64 23.18
C ALA A 646 4.37 37.03 23.70
N LYS A 647 4.00 38.14 23.02
CA LYS A 647 4.23 39.50 23.52
C LYS A 647 3.29 39.84 24.69
N GLU A 648 1.99 39.58 24.57
CA GLU A 648 1.00 39.79 25.63
C GLU A 648 1.22 38.90 26.87
N ASN A 649 1.68 37.64 26.65
CA ASN A 649 2.05 36.75 27.74
C ASN A 649 3.43 37.07 28.37
N LYS A 650 4.33 37.76 27.64
CA LYS A 650 5.59 38.26 28.24
C LYS A 650 5.37 39.47 29.17
N GLU A 651 4.37 40.28 28.88
CA GLU A 651 3.99 41.43 29.77
C GLU A 651 3.15 40.99 30.97
N ARG A 652 2.56 39.76 30.96
CA ARG A 652 1.71 39.24 32.05
C ARG A 652 2.34 38.19 32.95
N LYS A 653 3.59 37.77 32.75
CA LYS A 653 4.23 36.72 33.58
C LYS A 653 5.59 37.15 34.10
N GLU A 654 5.60 37.91 35.20
CA GLU A 654 6.58 37.65 36.26
C GLU A 654 6.37 36.21 36.75
N LYS A 655 7.36 35.36 36.51
CA LYS A 655 7.31 33.93 36.92
C LYS A 655 7.26 33.85 38.44
N LYS A 656 6.08 33.65 39.02
CA LYS A 656 5.95 33.32 40.42
C LYS A 656 6.64 31.97 40.69
N PRO A 657 7.43 31.83 41.76
CA PRO A 657 8.18 30.61 42.03
C PRO A 657 7.26 29.39 42.23
N LYS A 658 7.77 28.20 41.91
CA LYS A 658 7.04 26.91 42.01
C LYS A 658 6.51 26.75 43.45
N GLY A 659 5.19 26.53 43.63
CA GLY A 659 4.55 26.44 44.95
C GLY A 659 3.99 27.76 45.51
N TYR A 660 4.10 28.90 44.78
CA TYR A 660 3.55 30.19 45.26
C TYR A 660 2.03 30.12 45.47
N SER A 661 1.30 29.49 44.57
CA SER A 661 -0.15 29.34 44.65
C SER A 661 -0.58 28.55 45.89
N GLN A 662 0.13 27.51 46.25
CA GLN A 662 -0.12 26.69 47.46
C GLN A 662 0.20 27.43 48.75
N ARG A 663 1.28 28.21 48.77
CA ARG A 663 1.65 29.03 49.95
C ARG A 663 0.62 30.12 50.21
N VAL A 664 0.10 30.78 49.19
CA VAL A 664 -0.96 31.79 49.33
C VAL A 664 -2.27 31.17 49.84
N THR A 665 -2.65 29.98 49.40
CA THR A 665 -3.83 29.25 49.93
C THR A 665 -3.63 28.91 51.41
N LEU A 666 -2.46 28.38 51.76
CA LEU A 666 -2.12 28.00 53.12
C LEU A 666 -2.09 29.22 54.04
N GLN A 667 -1.60 30.37 53.57
CA GLN A 667 -1.58 31.61 54.32
C GLN A 667 -3.00 32.11 54.60
N MET A 668 -3.89 32.14 53.57
CA MET A 668 -5.29 32.53 53.72
C MET A 668 -6.05 31.63 54.72
N PHE A 669 -5.74 30.34 54.72
CA PHE A 669 -6.28 29.38 55.68
C PHE A 669 -5.79 29.64 57.10
N ARG A 670 -4.51 30.00 57.29
CA ARG A 670 -3.93 30.38 58.57
C ARG A 670 -4.47 31.72 59.09
N ASP A 671 -4.85 32.61 58.18
CA ASP A 671 -5.48 33.89 58.51
C ASP A 671 -6.99 33.76 58.84
N GLY A 672 -7.50 32.51 58.97
CA GLY A 672 -8.84 32.20 59.47
C GLY A 672 -9.93 32.24 58.41
N LYS A 673 -9.60 32.34 57.11
CA LYS A 673 -10.61 32.31 55.98
C LYS A 673 -11.08 30.88 55.75
N ASP A 674 -12.39 30.75 55.56
CA ASP A 674 -12.97 29.46 55.19
C ASP A 674 -12.69 29.06 53.72
N ILE A 675 -12.99 27.80 53.36
CA ILE A 675 -12.70 27.24 52.04
C ILE A 675 -13.47 28.00 50.96
N SER A 676 -14.68 28.46 51.23
CA SER A 676 -15.53 29.21 50.29
C SER A 676 -14.97 30.61 50.03
N GLU A 677 -14.52 31.27 51.03
CA GLU A 677 -13.87 32.59 50.95
C GLU A 677 -12.54 32.53 50.22
N ILE A 678 -11.75 31.47 50.45
CA ILE A 678 -10.51 31.22 49.71
C ILE A 678 -10.78 30.91 48.24
N ALA A 679 -11.80 30.11 47.93
CA ALA A 679 -12.18 29.79 46.57
C ALA A 679 -12.65 31.04 45.80
N THR A 680 -13.45 31.88 46.43
CA THR A 680 -13.93 33.15 45.87
C THR A 680 -12.78 34.14 45.65
N ALA A 681 -11.93 34.35 46.65
CA ALA A 681 -10.78 35.26 46.57
C ALA A 681 -9.73 34.83 45.50
N ARG A 682 -9.70 33.56 45.14
CA ARG A 682 -8.80 33.01 44.15
C ARG A 682 -9.46 32.69 42.80
N SER A 683 -10.74 32.95 42.66
CA SER A 683 -11.52 32.61 41.45
C SER A 683 -11.35 31.12 41.02
N CYS A 684 -11.34 30.20 42.01
CA CYS A 684 -11.21 28.76 41.79
C CYS A 684 -12.54 28.04 42.08
N LEU A 685 -12.80 26.94 41.39
CA LEU A 685 -13.94 26.07 41.70
C LEU A 685 -13.59 25.16 42.89
N LEU A 686 -14.55 24.93 43.80
CA LEU A 686 -14.36 24.18 45.06
C LEU A 686 -13.82 22.74 44.86
N TYR A 687 -14.11 22.09 43.70
CA TYR A 687 -13.66 20.73 43.38
C TYR A 687 -12.33 20.66 42.66
N THR A 688 -11.65 21.77 42.40
CA THR A 688 -10.26 21.78 41.90
C THR A 688 -9.23 21.87 43.02
N SER A 689 -9.66 21.92 44.26
CA SER A 689 -8.80 21.81 45.44
C SER A 689 -8.53 20.32 45.74
N PRO A 690 -7.27 19.87 45.86
CA PRO A 690 -6.99 18.47 46.16
C PRO A 690 -7.64 18.05 47.47
N SER A 691 -8.36 16.92 47.44
CA SER A 691 -8.95 16.30 48.63
C SER A 691 -7.87 15.92 49.66
N PRO A 692 -8.16 15.96 50.94
CA PRO A 692 -7.24 15.49 51.99
C PRO A 692 -6.84 14.00 51.85
N ARG A 693 -7.48 13.25 50.93
CA ARG A 693 -7.16 11.85 50.63
C ARG A 693 -6.07 11.67 49.56
N ASP A 694 -5.64 12.75 48.90
CA ASP A 694 -4.60 12.73 47.86
C ASP A 694 -3.19 13.11 48.42
N ARG A 695 -2.94 12.80 49.67
CA ARG A 695 -1.64 12.92 50.33
C ARG A 695 -0.90 11.60 50.33
#